data_8c936724782f0d57095bdb9e0282146d
#
_entry.id   8c936724782f0d57095bdb9e0282146d
#
_cell.length_a   1.000
_cell.length_b   1.000
_cell.length_c   1.000
_cell.angle_alpha   90.00
_cell.angle_beta   90.00
_cell.angle_gamma   90.00
#
_symmetry.space_group_name_H-M   'P 1'
#
loop_
_entity.id
_entity.type
_entity.pdbx_description
1 polymer ?
#
loop_
_entity_poly.entity_id
_entity_poly.type
_entity_poly.pdbx_seq_one_letter_code
_entity_poly.pdbx_strand_id
1 'polypeptide(L)'
;MKKIELLAMLGESKDIIDYLQRKGTVQVEKCDAPESMYYTDTDSSVSQLERLLQTAENARETISFYSPEKKKLTDSFLPRKEVELSDFYEESEKTDVAMAKCREIIDIKKEIADKKADIIREQTAREALIPWERLDIPPNTTGTRHTEVFVGSLPDECTEEALKAGFAAALPDLTAIDCEVVSSSNTQSIIVVICLKKDSRRVYDYLRSLNFVRASGGDNENIKAAMERHGKNIEALSSDIDGDEEKIRELSSYREDIDFLIDFLTIRKDKYEAFKKMSLSRNVFYFEGYIPERYCEKTVKGLEERFTVAVTISDVPEDDENEPVLLKNNDFAAPVEEITEMYALPGKHDIDPNAIMAFFYYCFFGMMFSDAGYGLIMFLATLLILLKCKPEGQKRKTVMMYMYCGISTMFWGIMFGSFFGDIINIVRYDFIGLPKIRLYAWLDPQEQLMTTMLWCFLFGVVHLFVGVGIKGYMEWRDGQRFWAVCDTLSVYLAVGGALPLCAGMIIDVPADIKTVGKYCAIAGVIIIVLTAGRESKSFFGKIGSGLYAVYNTISGYLSDILSYARLLALGLVTGIIGSVVNMMGALPSNKVAKAIVLAVVFVFGHAVNFGINVIGAYVHTNRLQYVEFFSKFYNGGGKKFTPLKANSKTFKFKEEISNG
;
A
#
# COMPACT_ATOMS: atom_id res chain seq x y z
N MET A 1 -24.72 -18.61 1.37
CA MET A 1 -24.09 -19.30 2.51
C MET A 1 -25.10 -20.11 3.28
N LYS A 2 -24.67 -20.97 4.21
CA LYS A 2 -25.54 -21.63 5.20
C LYS A 2 -25.01 -21.29 6.59
N LYS A 3 -25.90 -21.20 7.57
CA LYS A 3 -25.54 -21.06 8.98
C LYS A 3 -25.26 -22.43 9.56
N ILE A 4 -24.14 -22.59 10.26
CA ILE A 4 -23.77 -23.82 10.96
C ILE A 4 -23.79 -23.55 12.47
N GLU A 5 -24.43 -24.40 13.20
CA GLU A 5 -24.45 -24.43 14.67
C GLU A 5 -23.85 -25.76 15.11
N LEU A 6 -22.85 -25.70 15.98
CA LEU A 6 -22.15 -26.88 16.45
C LEU A 6 -22.16 -26.92 17.98
N LEU A 7 -22.62 -28.05 18.50
CA LEU A 7 -22.59 -28.41 19.92
C LEU A 7 -21.72 -29.65 20.08
N ALA A 8 -20.70 -29.59 20.93
CA ALA A 8 -19.80 -30.72 21.14
C ALA A 8 -19.27 -30.79 22.58
N MET A 9 -18.60 -31.89 22.91
CA MET A 9 -18.00 -32.09 24.23
C MET A 9 -16.80 -31.19 24.42
N LEU A 10 -16.66 -30.54 25.59
CA LEU A 10 -15.58 -29.61 25.90
C LEU A 10 -14.18 -30.25 25.77
N GLY A 11 -14.07 -31.56 26.12
CA GLY A 11 -12.80 -32.28 25.99
C GLY A 11 -12.26 -32.38 24.56
N GLU A 12 -13.14 -32.36 23.56
CA GLU A 12 -12.80 -32.48 22.14
C GLU A 12 -12.65 -31.11 21.43
N SER A 13 -12.87 -30.00 22.16
CA SER A 13 -12.95 -28.66 21.59
C SER A 13 -11.67 -28.25 20.82
N LYS A 14 -10.50 -28.60 21.35
CA LYS A 14 -9.20 -28.28 20.69
C LYS A 14 -9.02 -29.01 19.37
N ASP A 15 -9.40 -30.31 19.36
CA ASP A 15 -9.22 -31.15 18.17
C ASP A 15 -10.23 -30.81 17.09
N ILE A 16 -11.47 -30.43 17.48
CA ILE A 16 -12.48 -29.94 16.55
C ILE A 16 -12.05 -28.63 15.90
N ILE A 17 -11.49 -27.67 16.67
CA ILE A 17 -11.01 -26.41 16.13
C ILE A 17 -9.81 -26.65 15.23
N ASP A 18 -8.89 -27.54 15.59
CA ASP A 18 -7.77 -27.93 14.73
C ASP A 18 -8.26 -28.55 13.42
N TYR A 19 -9.28 -29.39 13.48
CA TYR A 19 -9.90 -29.95 12.28
C TYR A 19 -10.54 -28.88 11.41
N LEU A 20 -11.29 -27.94 11.98
CA LEU A 20 -11.91 -26.84 11.25
C LEU A 20 -10.87 -25.88 10.66
N GLN A 21 -9.81 -25.58 11.42
CA GLN A 21 -8.70 -24.75 10.95
C GLN A 21 -7.94 -25.41 9.79
N ARG A 22 -7.75 -26.73 9.83
CA ARG A 22 -7.15 -27.50 8.72
C ARG A 22 -8.03 -27.46 7.47
N LYS A 23 -9.35 -27.58 7.63
CA LYS A 23 -10.28 -27.55 6.50
C LYS A 23 -10.49 -26.16 5.92
N GLY A 24 -10.42 -25.11 6.73
CA GLY A 24 -10.59 -23.74 6.29
C GLY A 24 -11.95 -23.44 5.63
N THR A 25 -13.02 -24.12 6.08
CA THR A 25 -14.34 -24.05 5.45
C THR A 25 -15.38 -23.31 6.26
N VAL A 26 -15.13 -23.03 7.54
CA VAL A 26 -16.10 -22.43 8.47
C VAL A 26 -15.56 -21.10 8.98
N GLN A 27 -16.36 -20.05 8.89
CA GLN A 27 -16.13 -18.77 9.59
C GLN A 27 -16.87 -18.84 10.91
N VAL A 28 -16.16 -18.74 12.03
CA VAL A 28 -16.75 -18.68 13.36
C VAL A 28 -17.19 -17.26 13.67
N GLU A 29 -18.46 -17.09 14.06
CA GLU A 29 -19.00 -15.79 14.44
C GLU A 29 -19.28 -15.79 15.95
N LYS A 30 -19.34 -14.59 16.54
CA LYS A 30 -19.72 -14.45 17.93
C LYS A 30 -21.23 -14.66 18.04
N CYS A 31 -21.64 -15.73 18.74
CA CYS A 31 -23.03 -16.01 18.98
C CYS A 31 -23.51 -15.34 20.27
N ASP A 32 -24.81 -15.09 20.37
CA ASP A 32 -25.42 -14.72 21.64
C ASP A 32 -25.51 -15.99 22.51
N ALA A 33 -24.71 -16.02 23.59
CA ALA A 33 -24.65 -17.19 24.46
C ALA A 33 -26.02 -17.43 25.13
N PRO A 34 -26.55 -18.68 25.11
CA PRO A 34 -27.69 -19.03 25.95
C PRO A 34 -27.41 -18.65 27.41
N GLU A 35 -28.44 -18.32 28.20
CA GLU A 35 -28.31 -17.87 29.60
C GLU A 35 -27.50 -18.80 30.51
N SER A 36 -27.32 -20.08 30.11
CA SER A 36 -26.57 -21.10 30.83
C SER A 36 -25.11 -21.26 30.41
N MET A 37 -24.64 -20.48 29.43
CA MET A 37 -23.28 -20.55 28.87
C MET A 37 -22.53 -19.25 29.10
N TYR A 38 -21.20 -19.34 29.10
CA TYR A 38 -20.27 -18.18 29.25
C TYR A 38 -19.20 -18.19 28.16
N TYR A 39 -18.68 -17.02 27.82
CA TYR A 39 -17.56 -16.90 26.88
C TYR A 39 -16.24 -17.24 27.55
N THR A 40 -15.34 -17.82 26.77
CA THR A 40 -13.97 -18.08 27.23
C THR A 40 -13.17 -16.77 27.28
N ASP A 41 -12.60 -16.47 28.44
CA ASP A 41 -11.61 -15.41 28.55
C ASP A 41 -10.25 -15.93 28.07
N THR A 42 -9.92 -15.63 26.82
CA THR A 42 -8.63 -15.95 26.19
C THR A 42 -7.75 -14.72 26.02
N ASP A 43 -8.15 -13.55 26.54
CA ASP A 43 -7.46 -12.28 26.31
C ASP A 43 -6.02 -12.29 26.82
N SER A 44 -5.76 -12.94 27.95
CA SER A 44 -4.40 -13.10 28.47
C SER A 44 -3.51 -13.95 27.55
N SER A 45 -4.04 -15.04 27.00
CA SER A 45 -3.32 -15.93 26.07
C SER A 45 -3.07 -15.25 24.72
N VAL A 46 -4.07 -14.55 24.19
CA VAL A 46 -3.94 -13.79 22.94
C VAL A 46 -2.89 -12.68 23.11
N SER A 47 -2.95 -11.90 24.19
CA SER A 47 -1.97 -10.84 24.48
C SER A 47 -0.55 -11.38 24.66
N GLN A 48 -0.39 -12.56 25.25
CA GLN A 48 0.91 -13.22 25.36
C GLN A 48 1.45 -13.62 23.98
N LEU A 49 0.60 -14.22 23.12
CA LEU A 49 0.98 -14.63 21.78
C LEU A 49 1.32 -13.40 20.91
N GLU A 50 0.59 -12.30 21.06
CA GLU A 50 0.90 -11.04 20.37
C GLU A 50 2.26 -10.46 20.74
N ARG A 51 2.61 -10.51 22.03
CA ARG A 51 3.95 -10.07 22.48
C ARG A 51 5.06 -10.96 21.89
N LEU A 52 4.86 -12.28 21.88
CA LEU A 52 5.82 -13.21 21.30
C LEU A 52 5.94 -12.99 19.79
N LEU A 53 4.83 -12.79 19.09
CA LEU A 53 4.79 -12.49 17.66
C LEU A 53 5.54 -11.19 17.34
N GLN A 54 5.27 -10.13 18.10
CA GLN A 54 5.95 -8.85 17.92
C GLN A 54 7.48 -8.97 18.17
N THR A 55 7.89 -9.79 19.14
CA THR A 55 9.30 -10.08 19.39
C THR A 55 9.94 -10.76 18.18
N ALA A 56 9.28 -11.78 17.62
CA ALA A 56 9.77 -12.49 16.43
C ALA A 56 9.81 -11.59 15.17
N GLU A 57 8.77 -10.79 14.94
CA GLU A 57 8.72 -9.83 13.83
C GLU A 57 9.81 -8.76 13.95
N ASN A 58 10.05 -8.21 15.15
CA ASN A 58 11.14 -7.25 15.39
C ASN A 58 12.52 -7.87 15.15
N ALA A 59 12.73 -9.13 15.56
CA ALA A 59 13.98 -9.85 15.31
C ALA A 59 14.17 -10.09 13.79
N ARG A 60 13.11 -10.47 13.09
CA ARG A 60 13.11 -10.67 11.63
C ARG A 60 13.42 -9.39 10.85
N GLU A 61 12.86 -8.27 11.28
CA GLU A 61 13.14 -6.94 10.72
C GLU A 61 14.61 -6.55 10.96
N THR A 62 15.12 -6.80 12.16
CA THR A 62 16.52 -6.52 12.52
C THR A 62 17.49 -7.31 11.63
N ILE A 63 17.27 -8.62 11.45
CA ILE A 63 18.06 -9.42 10.51
C ILE A 63 17.97 -8.85 9.09
N SER A 64 16.78 -8.44 8.65
CA SER A 64 16.61 -7.88 7.29
C SER A 64 17.37 -6.57 7.09
N PHE A 65 17.54 -5.78 8.15
CA PHE A 65 18.28 -4.53 8.11
C PHE A 65 19.80 -4.77 8.01
N TYR A 66 20.36 -5.64 8.87
CA TYR A 66 21.81 -5.89 8.91
C TYR A 66 22.32 -6.91 7.90
N SER A 67 21.44 -7.81 7.44
CA SER A 67 21.71 -8.82 6.43
C SER A 67 20.60 -8.83 5.38
N PRO A 68 20.54 -7.80 4.50
CA PRO A 68 19.50 -7.74 3.46
C PRO A 68 19.67 -8.89 2.47
N GLU A 69 18.58 -9.60 2.20
CA GLU A 69 18.54 -10.59 1.15
C GLU A 69 18.64 -9.91 -0.21
N LYS A 70 19.48 -10.41 -1.09
CA LYS A 70 19.49 -10.02 -2.49
C LYS A 70 18.28 -10.64 -3.21
N LYS A 71 17.07 -10.23 -2.82
CA LYS A 71 15.84 -10.69 -3.48
C LYS A 71 15.83 -10.19 -4.92
N LYS A 72 15.70 -11.08 -5.86
CA LYS A 72 15.36 -10.73 -7.24
C LYS A 72 13.90 -10.27 -7.26
N LEU A 73 13.56 -9.36 -8.14
CA LEU A 73 12.16 -8.92 -8.32
C LEU A 73 11.19 -10.09 -8.55
N THR A 74 11.69 -11.17 -9.14
CA THR A 74 10.94 -12.41 -9.40
C THR A 74 10.66 -13.23 -8.15
N ASP A 75 11.46 -13.10 -7.09
CA ASP A 75 11.31 -13.93 -5.88
C ASP A 75 10.00 -13.65 -5.13
N SER A 76 9.48 -12.43 -5.28
CA SER A 76 8.16 -12.06 -4.74
C SER A 76 6.99 -12.83 -5.35
N PHE A 77 7.19 -13.43 -6.53
CA PHE A 77 6.18 -14.21 -7.27
C PHE A 77 6.40 -15.71 -7.16
N LEU A 78 7.46 -16.18 -6.49
CA LEU A 78 7.68 -17.60 -6.29
C LEU A 78 6.59 -18.20 -5.38
N PRO A 79 6.21 -19.47 -5.62
CA PRO A 79 5.28 -20.17 -4.76
C PRO A 79 5.89 -20.36 -3.36
N ARG A 80 5.04 -20.41 -2.36
CA ARG A 80 5.43 -20.70 -0.98
C ARG A 80 5.93 -22.15 -0.87
N LYS A 81 6.81 -22.41 0.10
CA LYS A 81 7.35 -23.76 0.37
C LYS A 81 6.20 -24.67 0.85
N GLU A 82 5.99 -25.80 0.17
CA GLU A 82 4.95 -26.75 0.55
C GLU A 82 5.43 -27.61 1.74
N VAL A 83 4.63 -27.63 2.81
CA VAL A 83 4.87 -28.38 4.04
C VAL A 83 3.60 -29.16 4.41
N GLU A 84 3.77 -30.37 4.96
CA GLU A 84 2.64 -31.09 5.56
C GLU A 84 2.29 -30.49 6.92
N LEU A 85 0.99 -30.37 7.21
CA LEU A 85 0.57 -29.72 8.44
C LEU A 85 0.95 -30.55 9.68
N SER A 86 1.05 -31.89 9.56
CA SER A 86 1.58 -32.78 10.58
C SER A 86 3.01 -32.43 10.95
N ASP A 87 3.89 -32.29 9.93
CA ASP A 87 5.30 -31.96 10.12
C ASP A 87 5.46 -30.59 10.76
N PHE A 88 4.59 -29.66 10.39
CA PHE A 88 4.56 -28.31 10.98
C PHE A 88 4.30 -28.31 12.49
N TYR A 89 3.44 -29.19 12.99
CA TYR A 89 3.17 -29.30 14.43
C TYR A 89 4.20 -30.15 15.19
N GLU A 90 4.84 -31.11 14.53
CA GLU A 90 5.92 -31.92 15.13
C GLU A 90 7.20 -31.08 15.33
N GLU A 91 7.44 -30.07 14.52
CA GLU A 91 8.58 -29.14 14.64
C GLU A 91 8.45 -28.12 15.80
N SER A 92 7.50 -28.31 16.74
CA SER A 92 7.30 -27.39 17.86
C SER A 92 8.52 -27.19 18.77
N GLU A 93 9.45 -28.16 18.83
CA GLU A 93 10.73 -28.01 19.55
C GLU A 93 11.62 -26.91 18.95
N LYS A 94 11.52 -26.68 17.63
CA LYS A 94 12.28 -25.59 16.96
C LYS A 94 11.79 -24.23 17.38
N THR A 95 10.54 -24.09 17.80
CA THR A 95 9.96 -22.79 18.20
C THR A 95 10.63 -22.19 19.42
N ASP A 96 11.02 -23.01 20.41
CA ASP A 96 11.68 -22.53 21.61
C ASP A 96 13.11 -22.04 21.32
N VAL A 97 13.82 -22.76 20.47
CA VAL A 97 15.17 -22.34 20.00
C VAL A 97 15.08 -21.06 19.19
N ALA A 98 14.16 -20.99 18.24
CA ALA A 98 13.95 -19.79 17.42
C ALA A 98 13.57 -18.58 18.29
N MET A 99 12.71 -18.76 19.30
CA MET A 99 12.34 -17.70 20.23
C MET A 99 13.53 -17.22 21.09
N ALA A 100 14.39 -18.14 21.54
CA ALA A 100 15.61 -17.77 22.25
C ALA A 100 16.54 -16.93 21.36
N LYS A 101 16.68 -17.30 20.08
CA LYS A 101 17.45 -16.53 19.09
C LYS A 101 16.81 -15.16 18.77
N CYS A 102 15.50 -15.07 18.73
CA CYS A 102 14.82 -13.77 18.59
C CYS A 102 15.16 -12.81 19.73
N ARG A 103 15.16 -13.31 20.98
CA ARG A 103 15.53 -12.49 22.15
C ARG A 103 16.99 -12.06 22.07
N GLU A 104 17.90 -12.98 21.75
CA GLU A 104 19.32 -12.69 21.58
C GLU A 104 19.54 -11.56 20.54
N ILE A 105 18.87 -11.60 19.40
CA ILE A 105 18.95 -10.56 18.35
C ILE A 105 18.46 -9.21 18.87
N ILE A 106 17.36 -9.20 19.62
CA ILE A 106 16.80 -7.96 20.17
C ILE A 106 17.72 -7.37 21.26
N ASP A 107 18.31 -8.22 22.10
CA ASP A 107 19.25 -7.79 23.12
C ASP A 107 20.50 -7.16 22.47
N ILE A 108 21.08 -7.80 21.46
CA ILE A 108 22.21 -7.24 20.69
C ILE A 108 21.81 -5.90 20.03
N LYS A 109 20.62 -5.81 19.43
CA LYS A 109 20.10 -4.55 18.85
C LYS A 109 20.06 -3.43 19.89
N LYS A 110 19.64 -3.76 21.12
CA LYS A 110 19.59 -2.80 22.23
C LYS A 110 21.00 -2.38 22.65
N GLU A 111 21.93 -3.33 22.77
CA GLU A 111 23.34 -3.03 23.07
C GLU A 111 23.96 -2.11 22.01
N ILE A 112 23.70 -2.33 20.73
CA ILE A 112 24.14 -1.44 19.65
C ILE A 112 23.55 -0.03 19.82
N ALA A 113 22.28 0.09 20.20
CA ALA A 113 21.65 1.38 20.41
C ALA A 113 22.24 2.13 21.61
N ASP A 114 22.50 1.43 22.70
CA ASP A 114 23.13 1.99 23.92
C ASP A 114 24.58 2.44 23.61
N LYS A 115 25.37 1.62 22.93
CA LYS A 115 26.74 1.99 22.48
C LYS A 115 26.74 3.20 21.53
N LYS A 116 25.78 3.30 20.61
CA LYS A 116 25.63 4.49 19.76
C LYS A 116 25.32 5.75 20.56
N ALA A 117 24.50 5.64 21.60
CA ALA A 117 24.24 6.75 22.50
C ALA A 117 25.50 7.17 23.28
N ASP A 118 26.31 6.19 23.71
CA ASP A 118 27.57 6.47 24.39
C ASP A 118 28.58 7.13 23.45
N ILE A 119 28.69 6.71 22.20
CA ILE A 119 29.50 7.40 21.17
C ILE A 119 29.10 8.88 21.05
N ILE A 120 27.82 9.18 21.01
CA ILE A 120 27.33 10.57 20.91
C ILE A 120 27.76 11.37 22.18
N ARG A 121 27.70 10.75 23.35
CA ARG A 121 28.16 11.38 24.59
C ARG A 121 29.67 11.67 24.56
N GLU A 122 30.48 10.69 24.16
CA GLU A 122 31.92 10.81 24.02
C GLU A 122 32.31 11.87 22.97
N GLN A 123 31.58 11.91 21.83
CA GLN A 123 31.74 12.93 20.79
C GLN A 123 31.42 14.33 21.31
N THR A 124 30.32 14.49 22.02
CA THR A 124 29.91 15.77 22.61
C THR A 124 30.92 16.23 23.64
N ALA A 125 31.40 15.31 24.48
CA ALA A 125 32.46 15.62 25.47
C ALA A 125 33.77 16.04 24.78
N ARG A 126 34.16 15.36 23.71
CA ARG A 126 35.35 15.70 22.92
C ARG A 126 35.19 17.07 22.22
N GLU A 127 34.03 17.34 21.64
CA GLU A 127 33.73 18.63 20.96
C GLU A 127 33.78 19.80 21.96
N ALA A 128 33.32 19.60 23.21
CA ALA A 128 33.40 20.59 24.25
C ALA A 128 34.86 20.96 24.65
N LEU A 129 35.79 20.05 24.38
CA LEU A 129 37.23 20.29 24.64
C LEU A 129 37.97 20.97 23.49
N ILE A 130 37.43 21.01 22.28
CA ILE A 130 38.07 21.62 21.09
C ILE A 130 38.50 23.07 21.34
N PRO A 131 37.71 23.98 21.93
CA PRO A 131 38.15 25.35 22.21
C PRO A 131 39.37 25.44 23.12
N TRP A 132 39.58 24.40 23.94
CA TRP A 132 40.66 24.30 24.93
C TRP A 132 41.94 23.58 24.43
N GLU A 133 41.92 23.06 23.19
CA GLU A 133 42.98 22.20 22.63
C GLU A 133 44.39 22.82 22.73
N ARG A 134 44.47 24.16 22.59
CA ARG A 134 45.73 24.89 22.64
C ARG A 134 46.21 25.20 24.04
N LEU A 135 45.45 24.85 25.09
CA LEU A 135 45.84 25.07 26.48
C LEU A 135 46.86 24.03 26.91
N ASP A 136 48.08 24.49 27.21
CA ASP A 136 49.19 23.60 27.60
C ASP A 136 49.20 23.26 29.12
N ILE A 137 48.31 23.86 29.90
CA ILE A 137 48.16 23.63 31.34
C ILE A 137 46.81 22.99 31.67
N PRO A 138 46.71 22.18 32.73
CA PRO A 138 45.41 21.65 33.16
C PRO A 138 44.43 22.79 33.50
N PRO A 139 43.13 22.70 33.08
CA PRO A 139 42.13 23.76 33.32
C PRO A 139 41.93 24.11 34.81
N ASN A 140 42.21 23.17 35.69
CA ASN A 140 42.11 23.33 37.16
C ASN A 140 43.36 23.92 37.83
N THR A 141 44.31 24.40 37.03
CA THR A 141 45.53 25.00 37.56
C THR A 141 45.20 26.23 38.41
N THR A 142 45.60 26.22 39.69
CA THR A 142 45.32 27.30 40.63
C THR A 142 46.52 28.25 40.84
N GLY A 143 47.69 27.90 40.31
CA GLY A 143 48.89 28.72 40.37
C GLY A 143 49.94 28.18 41.35
N THR A 144 50.83 29.08 41.89
CA THR A 144 51.96 28.75 42.77
C THR A 144 51.76 29.35 44.17
N ARG A 145 52.83 29.32 45.00
CA ARG A 145 52.76 29.99 46.30
C ARG A 145 52.50 31.49 46.22
N HIS A 146 52.97 32.16 45.20
CA HIS A 146 52.92 33.62 45.03
C HIS A 146 52.00 34.09 43.91
N THR A 147 51.62 33.23 42.97
CA THR A 147 50.75 33.56 41.81
C THR A 147 49.46 32.78 41.90
N GLU A 148 48.40 33.36 41.36
CA GLU A 148 47.13 32.71 41.10
C GLU A 148 46.84 32.72 39.59
N VAL A 149 46.28 31.63 39.07
CA VAL A 149 45.95 31.44 37.65
C VAL A 149 44.45 31.30 37.52
N PHE A 150 43.87 32.12 36.64
CA PHE A 150 42.48 32.04 36.26
C PHE A 150 42.40 31.48 34.84
N VAL A 151 41.83 30.31 34.69
CA VAL A 151 41.56 29.68 33.41
C VAL A 151 40.04 29.63 33.22
N GLY A 152 39.53 30.12 32.12
CA GLY A 152 38.08 30.12 31.87
C GLY A 152 37.70 30.71 30.52
N SER A 153 36.41 30.89 30.34
CA SER A 153 35.85 31.41 29.09
C SER A 153 35.15 32.77 29.27
N LEU A 154 35.23 33.61 28.27
CA LEU A 154 34.42 34.82 28.07
C LEU A 154 33.36 34.58 27.00
N PRO A 155 32.17 35.17 27.13
CA PRO A 155 31.06 34.93 26.17
C PRO A 155 31.23 35.63 24.83
N ASP A 156 32.17 36.56 24.70
CA ASP A 156 32.38 37.34 23.48
C ASP A 156 33.74 37.06 22.86
N GLU A 157 33.89 37.45 21.58
CA GLU A 157 35.20 37.43 20.91
C GLU A 157 36.13 38.45 21.57
N CYS A 158 37.26 37.96 22.10
CA CYS A 158 38.22 38.81 22.78
C CYS A 158 39.62 38.60 22.18
N THR A 159 40.29 39.73 21.85
CA THR A 159 41.70 39.70 21.47
C THR A 159 42.57 39.93 22.69
N GLU A 160 43.79 39.41 22.66
CA GLU A 160 44.78 39.58 23.75
C GLU A 160 45.06 41.04 24.03
N GLU A 161 45.17 41.87 22.97
CA GLU A 161 45.40 43.32 23.09
C GLU A 161 44.22 44.03 23.77
N ALA A 162 42.98 43.68 23.43
CA ALA A 162 41.78 44.22 24.05
C ALA A 162 41.67 43.85 25.53
N LEU A 163 42.03 42.61 25.88
CA LEU A 163 42.01 42.13 27.26
C LEU A 163 43.07 42.84 28.11
N LYS A 164 44.31 42.98 27.58
CA LYS A 164 45.42 43.74 28.23
C LYS A 164 45.08 45.21 28.42
N ALA A 165 44.50 45.85 27.41
CA ALA A 165 44.05 47.24 27.48
C ALA A 165 42.93 47.42 28.51
N GLY A 166 41.97 46.46 28.57
CA GLY A 166 40.91 46.44 29.57
C GLY A 166 41.41 46.36 31.00
N PHE A 167 42.40 45.47 31.25
CA PHE A 167 43.05 45.39 32.57
C PHE A 167 43.83 46.67 32.92
N ALA A 168 44.54 47.27 31.98
CA ALA A 168 45.28 48.52 32.19
C ALA A 168 44.33 49.69 32.50
N ALA A 169 43.18 49.73 31.89
CA ALA A 169 42.18 50.79 32.12
C ALA A 169 41.44 50.62 33.46
N ALA A 170 41.05 49.35 33.80
CA ALA A 170 40.27 49.06 35.02
C ALA A 170 41.12 49.00 36.31
N LEU A 171 42.38 48.59 36.21
CA LEU A 171 43.29 48.33 37.33
C LEU A 171 44.70 48.92 37.04
N PRO A 172 44.85 50.25 36.95
CA PRO A 172 46.13 50.88 36.53
C PRO A 172 47.28 50.67 37.54
N ASP A 173 47.02 50.29 38.74
CA ASP A 173 48.02 50.04 39.80
C ASP A 173 48.65 48.64 39.75
N LEU A 174 48.16 47.77 38.85
CA LEU A 174 48.65 46.39 38.72
C LEU A 174 49.74 46.29 37.66
N THR A 175 50.99 46.03 38.17
CA THR A 175 52.17 45.93 37.29
C THR A 175 52.56 44.49 36.95
N ALA A 176 51.96 43.49 37.64
CA ALA A 176 52.30 42.06 37.51
C ALA A 176 51.05 41.23 37.16
N ILE A 177 50.52 41.48 35.98
CA ILE A 177 49.45 40.66 35.38
C ILE A 177 49.88 40.27 33.98
N ASP A 178 49.65 39.01 33.65
CA ASP A 178 49.82 38.52 32.30
C ASP A 178 48.54 37.79 31.85
N CYS A 179 48.14 37.97 30.65
CA CYS A 179 46.96 37.38 30.09
C CYS A 179 47.20 36.90 28.65
N GLU A 180 46.73 35.72 28.38
CA GLU A 180 46.85 35.07 27.08
C GLU A 180 45.45 34.63 26.64
N VAL A 181 45.13 34.85 25.33
CA VAL A 181 43.92 34.32 24.71
C VAL A 181 44.31 33.06 23.96
N VAL A 182 43.95 31.92 24.52
CA VAL A 182 44.28 30.58 23.99
C VAL A 182 43.51 30.29 22.70
N SER A 183 42.22 30.64 22.70
CA SER A 183 41.34 30.45 21.57
C SER A 183 40.23 31.50 21.61
N SER A 184 39.88 32.05 20.48
CA SER A 184 38.78 33.01 20.31
C SER A 184 37.88 32.61 19.16
N SER A 185 36.56 32.61 19.41
CA SER A 185 35.51 32.35 18.41
C SER A 185 34.39 33.37 18.62
N ASN A 186 33.48 33.48 17.63
CA ASN A 186 32.32 34.40 17.70
C ASN A 186 31.40 34.13 18.91
N THR A 187 31.51 32.98 19.58
CA THR A 187 30.62 32.56 20.68
C THR A 187 31.32 32.52 22.04
N GLN A 188 32.66 32.35 22.07
CA GLN A 188 33.40 32.31 23.31
C GLN A 188 34.91 32.49 23.08
N SER A 189 35.61 33.07 24.02
CA SER A 189 37.07 33.17 24.07
C SER A 189 37.61 32.49 25.29
N ILE A 190 38.61 31.60 25.14
CA ILE A 190 39.31 30.94 26.24
C ILE A 190 40.51 31.77 26.62
N ILE A 191 40.56 32.15 27.88
CA ILE A 191 41.62 33.02 28.41
C ILE A 191 42.34 32.36 29.61
N VAL A 192 43.61 32.67 29.73
CA VAL A 192 44.44 32.39 30.87
C VAL A 192 44.95 33.71 31.43
N VAL A 193 44.69 33.96 32.69
CA VAL A 193 45.13 35.18 33.37
C VAL A 193 45.98 34.78 34.59
N ILE A 194 47.17 35.27 34.67
CA ILE A 194 48.12 35.05 35.76
C ILE A 194 48.34 36.33 36.54
N CYS A 195 48.15 36.31 37.85
CA CYS A 195 48.35 37.46 38.68
C CYS A 195 48.99 37.09 40.02
N LEU A 196 49.49 38.08 40.79
CA LEU A 196 49.95 37.87 42.14
C LEU A 196 48.77 37.59 43.07
N LYS A 197 48.98 36.67 44.05
CA LYS A 197 47.95 36.29 45.03
C LYS A 197 47.33 37.43 45.79
N LYS A 198 48.17 38.46 46.13
CA LYS A 198 47.66 39.67 46.80
C LYS A 198 46.61 40.45 46.02
N ASP A 199 46.63 40.35 44.73
CA ASP A 199 45.76 41.11 43.80
C ASP A 199 44.65 40.22 43.19
N SER A 200 44.64 38.93 43.48
CA SER A 200 43.78 37.94 42.84
C SER A 200 42.29 38.26 42.96
N ARG A 201 41.86 38.81 44.10
CA ARG A 201 40.46 39.19 44.32
C ARG A 201 40.00 40.31 43.38
N ARG A 202 40.85 41.31 43.19
CA ARG A 202 40.57 42.46 42.30
C ARG A 202 40.52 42.03 40.85
N VAL A 203 41.42 41.15 40.45
CA VAL A 203 41.45 40.57 39.10
C VAL A 203 40.22 39.70 38.86
N TYR A 204 39.82 38.88 39.83
CA TYR A 204 38.64 38.04 39.70
C TYR A 204 37.33 38.86 39.64
N ASP A 205 37.21 39.93 40.45
CA ASP A 205 36.03 40.82 40.43
C ASP A 205 35.91 41.52 39.07
N TYR A 206 37.04 41.91 38.46
CA TYR A 206 37.03 42.47 37.10
C TYR A 206 36.66 41.41 36.03
N LEU A 207 37.25 40.21 36.09
CA LEU A 207 36.88 39.12 35.18
C LEU A 207 35.39 38.76 35.29
N ARG A 208 34.86 38.78 36.49
CA ARG A 208 33.43 38.53 36.74
C ARG A 208 32.54 39.61 36.09
N SER A 209 33.00 40.87 36.05
CA SER A 209 32.27 41.95 35.36
C SER A 209 32.22 41.75 33.86
N LEU A 210 33.12 40.96 33.30
CA LEU A 210 33.15 40.54 31.90
C LEU A 210 32.41 39.22 31.65
N ASN A 211 31.60 38.74 32.62
CA ASN A 211 30.91 37.45 32.56
C ASN A 211 31.87 36.23 32.41
N PHE A 212 33.06 36.34 32.97
CA PHE A 212 34.01 35.25 32.99
C PHE A 212 33.50 34.03 33.75
N VAL A 213 33.51 32.89 33.05
CA VAL A 213 33.16 31.59 33.64
C VAL A 213 34.47 30.81 33.84
N ARG A 214 34.83 30.58 35.11
CA ARG A 214 36.02 29.77 35.44
C ARG A 214 35.83 28.35 34.93
N ALA A 215 36.85 27.75 34.37
CA ALA A 215 36.85 26.34 33.99
C ALA A 215 36.50 25.49 35.24
N SER A 216 35.33 24.87 35.22
CA SER A 216 34.82 24.05 36.32
C SER A 216 34.86 22.58 35.91
N GLY A 217 35.58 21.78 36.68
CA GLY A 217 35.49 20.34 36.59
C GLY A 217 36.27 19.71 35.45
N GLY A 218 37.23 18.95 35.79
CA GLY A 218 37.97 18.02 34.97
C GLY A 218 39.00 17.36 35.85
N ASP A 219 39.29 16.13 35.63
CA ASP A 219 40.45 15.47 36.21
C ASP A 219 41.69 16.34 35.92
N ASN A 220 42.71 16.26 36.75
CA ASN A 220 44.02 16.96 36.55
C ASN A 220 44.72 16.49 35.25
N GLU A 221 43.97 16.08 34.27
CA GLU A 221 44.41 15.53 32.98
C GLU A 221 44.62 16.66 31.96
N ASN A 222 45.67 16.55 31.18
CA ASN A 222 45.92 17.45 30.08
C ASN A 222 44.81 17.30 29.01
N ILE A 223 44.31 18.40 28.49
CA ILE A 223 43.21 18.42 27.52
C ILE A 223 43.49 17.53 26.30
N LYS A 224 44.71 17.53 25.79
CA LYS A 224 45.13 16.67 24.69
C LYS A 224 45.00 15.18 25.04
N ALA A 225 45.37 14.80 26.27
CA ALA A 225 45.21 13.43 26.75
C ALA A 225 43.73 13.04 26.93
N ALA A 226 42.90 13.97 27.44
CA ALA A 226 41.45 13.77 27.55
C ALA A 226 40.79 13.60 26.16
N MET A 227 41.13 14.43 25.19
CA MET A 227 40.64 14.32 23.80
C MET A 227 41.08 13.00 23.14
N GLU A 228 42.30 12.55 23.39
CA GLU A 228 42.80 11.27 22.88
C GLU A 228 42.08 10.09 23.55
N ARG A 229 41.80 10.16 24.85
CA ARG A 229 41.01 9.17 25.58
C ARG A 229 39.61 9.06 25.01
N HIS A 230 38.89 10.20 24.82
CA HIS A 230 37.57 10.20 24.18
C HIS A 230 37.64 9.64 22.76
N GLY A 231 38.70 9.97 22.00
CA GLY A 231 38.91 9.38 20.66
C GLY A 231 39.06 7.85 20.72
N LYS A 232 39.91 7.33 21.62
CA LYS A 232 40.06 5.87 21.78
C LYS A 232 38.78 5.17 22.24
N ASN A 233 38.01 5.82 23.15
CA ASN A 233 36.72 5.28 23.58
C ASN A 233 35.74 5.17 22.41
N ILE A 234 35.68 6.19 21.55
CA ILE A 234 34.83 6.18 20.35
C ILE A 234 35.24 5.06 19.39
N GLU A 235 36.55 4.89 19.16
CA GLU A 235 37.08 3.81 18.31
C GLU A 235 36.77 2.43 18.88
N ALA A 236 36.95 2.24 20.20
CA ALA A 236 36.61 0.99 20.86
C ALA A 236 35.12 0.67 20.77
N LEU A 237 34.26 1.64 21.10
CA LEU A 237 32.80 1.47 20.97
C LEU A 237 32.37 1.19 19.54
N SER A 238 33.00 1.84 18.55
CA SER A 238 32.73 1.59 17.14
C SER A 238 33.12 0.17 16.73
N SER A 239 34.28 -0.30 17.14
CA SER A 239 34.74 -1.67 16.90
C SER A 239 33.83 -2.71 17.57
N ASP A 240 33.33 -2.41 18.77
CA ASP A 240 32.39 -3.29 19.47
C ASP A 240 31.04 -3.35 18.75
N ILE A 241 30.58 -2.22 18.19
CA ILE A 241 29.35 -2.19 17.36
C ILE A 241 29.54 -3.04 16.11
N ASP A 242 30.68 -2.91 15.42
CA ASP A 242 30.97 -3.73 14.24
C ASP A 242 30.95 -5.23 14.56
N GLY A 243 31.49 -5.62 15.73
CA GLY A 243 31.43 -6.98 16.23
C GLY A 243 30.01 -7.47 16.52
N ASP A 244 29.16 -6.62 17.10
CA ASP A 244 27.77 -6.95 17.38
C ASP A 244 26.92 -7.02 16.09
N GLU A 245 27.20 -6.17 15.10
CA GLU A 245 26.59 -6.26 13.79
C GLU A 245 26.95 -7.56 13.07
N GLU A 246 28.20 -8.03 13.22
CA GLU A 246 28.61 -9.33 12.63
C GLU A 246 27.90 -10.51 13.31
N LYS A 247 27.71 -10.48 14.64
CA LYS A 247 26.91 -11.50 15.34
C LYS A 247 25.47 -11.55 14.81
N ILE A 248 24.84 -10.38 14.55
CA ILE A 248 23.50 -10.36 13.93
C ILE A 248 23.54 -10.99 12.52
N ARG A 249 24.62 -10.75 11.74
CA ARG A 249 24.78 -11.38 10.43
C ARG A 249 24.94 -12.89 10.53
N GLU A 250 25.66 -13.40 11.50
CA GLU A 250 25.76 -14.86 11.76
C GLU A 250 24.40 -15.45 12.14
N LEU A 251 23.64 -14.73 13.01
CA LEU A 251 22.29 -15.14 13.39
C LEU A 251 21.28 -15.09 12.24
N SER A 252 21.62 -14.49 11.10
CA SER A 252 20.76 -14.51 9.91
C SER A 252 20.53 -15.92 9.35
N SER A 253 21.33 -16.92 9.72
CA SER A 253 21.14 -18.33 9.41
C SER A 253 19.83 -18.89 9.99
N TYR A 254 19.33 -18.33 11.10
CA TYR A 254 18.07 -18.72 11.74
C TYR A 254 16.84 -18.04 11.14
N ARG A 255 16.97 -17.35 10.01
CA ARG A 255 15.89 -16.59 9.38
C ARG A 255 14.69 -17.46 9.03
N GLU A 256 14.91 -18.65 8.45
CA GLU A 256 13.83 -19.58 8.10
C GLU A 256 13.11 -20.09 9.36
N ASP A 257 13.85 -20.36 10.44
CA ASP A 257 13.27 -20.80 11.70
C ASP A 257 12.45 -19.68 12.38
N ILE A 258 12.86 -18.42 12.23
CA ILE A 258 12.10 -17.25 12.71
C ILE A 258 10.84 -17.05 11.86
N ASP A 259 10.92 -17.18 10.53
CA ASP A 259 9.77 -17.12 9.65
C ASP A 259 8.75 -18.25 9.99
N PHE A 260 9.25 -19.46 10.28
CA PHE A 260 8.44 -20.57 10.78
C PHE A 260 7.76 -20.23 12.12
N LEU A 261 8.51 -19.68 13.07
CA LEU A 261 7.99 -19.27 14.37
C LEU A 261 6.87 -18.22 14.24
N ILE A 262 7.04 -17.23 13.37
CA ILE A 262 6.02 -16.20 13.11
C ILE A 262 4.72 -16.83 12.60
N ASP A 263 4.81 -17.74 11.63
CA ASP A 263 3.66 -18.44 11.08
C ASP A 263 3.00 -19.34 12.13
N PHE A 264 3.79 -20.07 12.94
CA PHE A 264 3.30 -20.91 14.03
C PHE A 264 2.53 -20.11 15.09
N LEU A 265 3.11 -18.98 15.54
CA LEU A 265 2.46 -18.10 16.52
C LEU A 265 1.18 -17.46 15.96
N THR A 266 1.19 -17.10 14.66
CA THR A 266 0.00 -16.54 13.98
C THR A 266 -1.14 -17.55 13.93
N ILE A 267 -0.87 -18.79 13.49
CA ILE A 267 -1.85 -19.86 13.43
C ILE A 267 -2.43 -20.16 14.82
N ARG A 268 -1.56 -20.17 15.83
CA ARG A 268 -1.96 -20.40 17.21
C ARG A 268 -2.80 -19.25 17.78
N LYS A 269 -2.46 -18.01 17.45
CA LYS A 269 -3.23 -16.83 17.82
C LYS A 269 -4.63 -16.87 17.21
N ASP A 270 -4.75 -17.13 15.89
CA ASP A 270 -6.04 -17.26 15.18
C ASP A 270 -6.95 -18.31 15.84
N LYS A 271 -6.35 -19.40 16.33
CA LYS A 271 -7.08 -20.44 17.08
C LYS A 271 -7.65 -19.92 18.40
N TYR A 272 -6.87 -19.17 19.19
CA TYR A 272 -7.34 -18.58 20.45
C TYR A 272 -8.39 -17.48 20.22
N GLU A 273 -8.26 -16.70 19.14
CA GLU A 273 -9.29 -15.73 18.73
C GLU A 273 -10.60 -16.41 18.32
N ALA A 274 -10.53 -17.58 17.69
CA ALA A 274 -11.73 -18.37 17.41
C ALA A 274 -12.38 -18.87 18.70
N PHE A 275 -11.61 -19.34 19.68
CA PHE A 275 -12.13 -19.73 20.98
C PHE A 275 -12.87 -18.60 21.71
N LYS A 276 -12.40 -17.37 21.60
CA LYS A 276 -13.05 -16.19 22.20
C LYS A 276 -14.48 -15.96 21.69
N LYS A 277 -14.79 -16.41 20.48
CA LYS A 277 -16.11 -16.29 19.86
C LYS A 277 -17.07 -17.41 20.27
N MET A 278 -16.59 -18.43 20.95
CA MET A 278 -17.35 -19.62 21.33
C MET A 278 -17.90 -19.52 22.75
N SER A 279 -19.04 -20.15 22.96
CA SER A 279 -19.70 -20.22 24.26
C SER A 279 -19.45 -21.57 24.91
N LEU A 280 -19.15 -21.57 26.20
CA LEU A 280 -18.84 -22.74 27.00
C LEU A 280 -19.87 -22.99 28.08
N SER A 281 -20.12 -24.28 28.36
CA SER A 281 -20.78 -24.77 29.56
C SER A 281 -19.82 -25.72 30.33
N ARG A 282 -20.23 -26.34 31.41
CA ARG A 282 -19.37 -27.26 32.21
C ARG A 282 -18.77 -28.40 31.39
N ASN A 283 -19.51 -28.96 30.43
CA ASN A 283 -19.11 -30.16 29.70
C ASN A 283 -19.20 -30.00 28.19
N VAL A 284 -19.79 -28.91 27.70
CA VAL A 284 -20.13 -28.70 26.28
C VAL A 284 -19.67 -27.35 25.84
N PHE A 285 -19.22 -27.26 24.59
CA PHE A 285 -18.99 -25.98 23.91
C PHE A 285 -19.94 -25.84 22.72
N TYR A 286 -20.25 -24.60 22.41
CA TYR A 286 -21.16 -24.21 21.33
C TYR A 286 -20.58 -23.08 20.54
N PHE A 287 -20.70 -23.12 19.22
CA PHE A 287 -20.43 -21.99 18.36
C PHE A 287 -21.39 -21.94 17.17
N GLU A 288 -21.53 -20.74 16.66
CA GLU A 288 -22.22 -20.45 15.41
C GLU A 288 -21.24 -19.96 14.37
N GLY A 289 -21.56 -20.15 13.09
CA GLY A 289 -20.72 -19.67 12.02
C GLY A 289 -21.40 -19.81 10.67
N TYR A 290 -20.63 -19.46 9.64
CA TYR A 290 -21.07 -19.56 8.26
C TYR A 290 -20.20 -20.53 7.49
N ILE A 291 -20.83 -21.30 6.63
CA ILE A 291 -20.19 -22.28 5.75
C ILE A 291 -20.75 -22.16 4.33
N PRO A 292 -19.92 -22.19 3.28
CA PRO A 292 -20.40 -22.27 1.90
C PRO A 292 -21.14 -23.60 1.69
N GLU A 293 -22.31 -23.56 1.06
CA GLU A 293 -23.18 -24.73 0.82
C GLU A 293 -22.43 -25.93 0.22
N ARG A 294 -21.50 -25.68 -0.70
CA ARG A 294 -20.69 -26.73 -1.36
C ARG A 294 -19.82 -27.56 -0.42
N TYR A 295 -19.51 -27.04 0.77
CA TYR A 295 -18.65 -27.72 1.75
C TYR A 295 -19.44 -28.31 2.92
N CYS A 296 -20.75 -28.02 3.06
CA CYS A 296 -21.56 -28.44 4.17
C CYS A 296 -21.49 -29.96 4.39
N GLU A 297 -21.86 -30.76 3.39
CA GLU A 297 -21.94 -32.23 3.55
C GLU A 297 -20.59 -32.86 3.92
N LYS A 298 -19.50 -32.40 3.28
CA LYS A 298 -18.16 -32.94 3.56
C LYS A 298 -17.67 -32.58 4.95
N THR A 299 -17.96 -31.36 5.41
CA THR A 299 -17.50 -30.88 6.71
C THR A 299 -18.30 -31.56 7.83
N VAL A 300 -19.61 -31.67 7.67
CA VAL A 300 -20.49 -32.33 8.65
C VAL A 300 -20.15 -33.83 8.80
N LYS A 301 -20.09 -34.57 7.71
CA LYS A 301 -19.68 -35.99 7.73
C LYS A 301 -18.33 -36.20 8.41
N GLY A 302 -17.36 -35.35 8.07
CA GLY A 302 -16.03 -35.46 8.66
C GLY A 302 -15.97 -35.09 10.14
N LEU A 303 -16.89 -34.27 10.65
CA LEU A 303 -17.02 -33.96 12.07
C LEU A 303 -17.72 -35.12 12.82
N GLU A 304 -18.84 -35.60 12.29
CA GLU A 304 -19.63 -36.71 12.92
C GLU A 304 -18.88 -38.05 12.95
N GLU A 305 -18.04 -38.32 11.96
CA GLU A 305 -17.19 -39.53 11.89
C GLU A 305 -16.08 -39.56 12.94
N ARG A 306 -15.62 -38.39 13.39
CA ARG A 306 -14.41 -38.26 14.22
C ARG A 306 -14.67 -37.82 15.64
N PHE A 307 -15.76 -37.10 15.87
CA PHE A 307 -16.06 -36.44 17.14
C PHE A 307 -17.50 -36.65 17.58
N THR A 308 -17.73 -36.47 18.86
CA THR A 308 -19.09 -36.52 19.45
C THR A 308 -19.72 -35.13 19.31
N VAL A 309 -20.34 -34.86 18.18
CA VAL A 309 -20.90 -33.56 17.85
C VAL A 309 -22.37 -33.64 17.42
N ALA A 310 -23.12 -32.60 17.71
CA ALA A 310 -24.39 -32.31 17.09
C ALA A 310 -24.24 -31.07 16.19
N VAL A 311 -24.47 -31.26 14.90
CA VAL A 311 -24.34 -30.18 13.91
C VAL A 311 -25.71 -29.89 13.31
N THR A 312 -26.14 -28.64 13.37
CA THR A 312 -27.34 -28.14 12.70
C THR A 312 -26.95 -27.20 11.58
N ILE A 313 -27.51 -27.42 10.39
CA ILE A 313 -27.35 -26.52 9.25
C ILE A 313 -28.69 -25.90 8.93
N SER A 314 -28.74 -24.58 8.86
CA SER A 314 -29.94 -23.83 8.51
C SER A 314 -29.65 -22.83 7.39
N ASP A 315 -30.70 -22.37 6.74
CA ASP A 315 -30.59 -21.23 5.81
C ASP A 315 -30.35 -19.95 6.61
N VAL A 316 -29.57 -19.05 6.05
CA VAL A 316 -29.32 -17.76 6.69
C VAL A 316 -30.59 -16.92 6.64
N PRO A 317 -31.09 -16.38 7.77
CA PRO A 317 -32.27 -15.52 7.81
C PRO A 317 -32.12 -14.32 6.87
N GLU A 318 -33.24 -13.86 6.26
CA GLU A 318 -33.19 -12.70 5.34
C GLU A 318 -32.73 -11.41 6.03
N ASP A 319 -33.00 -11.27 7.33
CA ASP A 319 -32.65 -10.10 8.13
C ASP A 319 -31.20 -10.13 8.67
N ASP A 320 -30.44 -11.18 8.38
CA ASP A 320 -29.05 -11.28 8.86
C ASP A 320 -28.10 -10.42 8.01
N GLU A 321 -27.71 -9.28 8.57
CA GLU A 321 -26.75 -8.35 7.97
C GLU A 321 -25.28 -8.84 8.07
N ASN A 322 -25.02 -9.91 8.82
CA ASN A 322 -23.66 -10.42 9.05
C ASN A 322 -23.27 -11.53 8.07
N GLU A 323 -24.17 -11.94 7.19
CA GLU A 323 -23.87 -12.97 6.20
C GLU A 323 -22.63 -12.63 5.37
N PRO A 324 -21.55 -13.43 5.45
CA PRO A 324 -20.35 -13.15 4.68
C PRO A 324 -20.52 -13.57 3.23
N VAL A 325 -19.81 -12.87 2.35
CA VAL A 325 -19.83 -13.11 0.91
C VAL A 325 -18.55 -13.81 0.46
N LEU A 326 -18.71 -14.91 -0.26
CA LEU A 326 -17.64 -15.61 -0.95
C LEU A 326 -17.89 -15.53 -2.47
N LEU A 327 -17.05 -14.78 -3.18
CA LEU A 327 -17.13 -14.68 -4.63
C LEU A 327 -16.64 -15.98 -5.29
N LYS A 328 -17.34 -16.38 -6.34
CA LYS A 328 -16.95 -17.51 -7.18
C LYS A 328 -17.04 -17.11 -8.63
N ASN A 329 -15.91 -16.76 -9.21
CA ASN A 329 -15.80 -16.32 -10.59
C ASN A 329 -14.94 -17.29 -11.43
N ASN A 330 -15.13 -17.23 -12.73
CA ASN A 330 -14.27 -17.94 -13.67
C ASN A 330 -12.89 -17.25 -13.80
N ASP A 331 -11.93 -17.92 -14.43
CA ASP A 331 -10.56 -17.42 -14.61
C ASP A 331 -10.48 -16.07 -15.35
N PHE A 332 -11.50 -15.68 -16.08
CA PHE A 332 -11.57 -14.39 -16.77
C PHE A 332 -12.04 -13.26 -15.84
N ALA A 333 -12.99 -13.54 -14.95
CA ALA A 333 -13.59 -12.56 -14.05
C ALA A 333 -12.89 -12.52 -12.67
N ALA A 334 -12.34 -13.64 -12.20
CA ALA A 334 -11.65 -13.70 -10.91
C ALA A 334 -10.51 -12.67 -10.74
N PRO A 335 -9.73 -12.29 -11.76
CA PRO A 335 -8.69 -11.28 -11.63
C PRO A 335 -9.19 -9.89 -11.24
N VAL A 336 -10.43 -9.52 -11.53
CA VAL A 336 -11.02 -8.21 -11.20
C VAL A 336 -11.76 -8.20 -9.85
N GLU A 337 -11.87 -9.34 -9.16
CA GLU A 337 -12.48 -9.41 -7.82
C GLU A 337 -11.82 -8.44 -6.82
N GLU A 338 -10.50 -8.24 -6.91
CA GLU A 338 -9.77 -7.30 -6.08
C GLU A 338 -10.29 -5.87 -6.24
N ILE A 339 -10.63 -5.48 -7.47
CA ILE A 339 -11.17 -4.16 -7.79
C ILE A 339 -12.54 -3.97 -7.14
N THR A 340 -13.40 -4.99 -7.21
CA THR A 340 -14.70 -4.98 -6.53
C THR A 340 -14.53 -4.95 -5.01
N GLU A 341 -13.61 -5.75 -4.46
CA GLU A 341 -13.29 -5.78 -3.03
C GLU A 341 -12.76 -4.43 -2.52
N MET A 342 -11.97 -3.70 -3.32
CA MET A 342 -11.48 -2.36 -2.97
C MET A 342 -12.60 -1.32 -2.88
N TYR A 343 -13.69 -1.49 -3.60
CA TYR A 343 -14.85 -0.61 -3.52
C TYR A 343 -15.79 -1.01 -2.39
N ALA A 344 -16.41 -2.16 -2.51
CA ALA A 344 -17.21 -2.86 -1.51
C ALA A 344 -17.58 -4.25 -2.05
N LEU A 345 -17.71 -5.26 -1.20
CA LEU A 345 -18.28 -6.54 -1.60
C LEU A 345 -19.78 -6.43 -1.83
N PRO A 346 -20.38 -7.25 -2.74
CA PRO A 346 -21.80 -7.21 -3.01
C PRO A 346 -22.62 -7.47 -1.75
N GLY A 347 -23.67 -6.68 -1.56
CA GLY A 347 -24.64 -6.91 -0.51
C GLY A 347 -25.48 -8.18 -0.76
N LYS A 348 -26.31 -8.56 0.18
CA LYS A 348 -27.13 -9.79 0.11
C LYS A 348 -28.05 -9.85 -1.11
N HIS A 349 -28.60 -8.72 -1.52
CA HIS A 349 -29.47 -8.61 -2.68
C HIS A 349 -28.75 -8.20 -3.97
N ASP A 350 -27.47 -7.83 -3.88
CA ASP A 350 -26.69 -7.43 -5.04
C ASP A 350 -26.28 -8.65 -5.88
N ILE A 351 -26.03 -8.39 -7.15
CA ILE A 351 -25.47 -9.36 -8.09
C ILE A 351 -23.95 -9.14 -8.12
N ASP A 352 -23.20 -10.23 -8.27
CA ASP A 352 -21.75 -10.14 -8.49
C ASP A 352 -21.46 -9.42 -9.83
N PRO A 353 -20.87 -8.21 -9.80
CA PRO A 353 -20.61 -7.43 -11.00
C PRO A 353 -19.43 -7.95 -11.81
N ASN A 354 -18.56 -8.80 -11.21
CA ASN A 354 -17.24 -9.14 -11.74
C ASN A 354 -17.27 -9.75 -13.14
N ALA A 355 -18.26 -10.60 -13.43
CA ALA A 355 -18.35 -11.27 -14.72
C ALA A 355 -18.56 -10.28 -15.89
N ILE A 356 -19.38 -9.25 -15.67
CA ILE A 356 -19.70 -8.22 -16.67
C ILE A 356 -18.63 -7.13 -16.64
N MET A 357 -18.24 -6.70 -15.44
CA MET A 357 -17.23 -5.68 -15.23
C MET A 357 -15.90 -6.06 -15.88
N ALA A 358 -15.46 -7.32 -15.80
CA ALA A 358 -14.19 -7.78 -16.36
C ALA A 358 -14.04 -7.44 -17.85
N PHE A 359 -15.09 -7.67 -18.65
CA PHE A 359 -15.06 -7.36 -20.08
C PHE A 359 -14.83 -5.87 -20.33
N PHE A 360 -15.62 -5.01 -19.70
CA PHE A 360 -15.49 -3.55 -19.85
C PHE A 360 -14.18 -3.03 -19.26
N TYR A 361 -13.74 -3.60 -18.17
CA TYR A 361 -12.49 -3.24 -17.52
C TYR A 361 -11.29 -3.44 -18.45
N TYR A 362 -11.16 -4.64 -19.02
CA TYR A 362 -10.07 -4.93 -19.95
C TYR A 362 -10.18 -4.11 -21.23
N CYS A 363 -11.39 -3.92 -21.76
CA CYS A 363 -11.63 -3.11 -22.95
C CYS A 363 -11.20 -1.65 -22.73
N PHE A 364 -11.65 -1.03 -21.65
CA PHE A 364 -11.35 0.39 -21.35
C PHE A 364 -9.89 0.61 -20.99
N PHE A 365 -9.29 -0.29 -20.20
CA PHE A 365 -7.86 -0.25 -19.93
C PHE A 365 -7.05 -0.27 -21.23
N GLY A 366 -7.39 -1.18 -22.13
CA GLY A 366 -6.74 -1.28 -23.44
C GLY A 366 -6.90 -0.04 -24.30
N MET A 367 -8.09 0.57 -24.32
CA MET A 367 -8.35 1.82 -25.05
C MET A 367 -7.56 3.01 -24.48
N MET A 368 -7.45 3.11 -23.16
CA MET A 368 -6.69 4.18 -22.50
C MET A 368 -5.19 4.04 -22.70
N PHE A 369 -4.68 2.82 -22.69
CA PHE A 369 -3.25 2.55 -22.85
C PHE A 369 -2.81 2.39 -24.31
N SER A 370 -3.67 2.05 -25.18
CA SER A 370 -3.74 2.00 -26.66
C SER A 370 -2.42 2.01 -27.46
N ASP A 371 -1.39 1.30 -27.01
CA ASP A 371 -0.14 1.11 -27.74
C ASP A 371 0.22 -0.38 -27.83
N ALA A 372 0.32 -0.89 -29.06
CA ALA A 372 0.53 -2.33 -29.30
C ALA A 372 1.91 -2.82 -28.80
N GLY A 373 2.93 -1.97 -28.83
CA GLY A 373 4.26 -2.31 -28.31
C GLY A 373 4.25 -2.46 -26.79
N TYR A 374 3.60 -1.54 -26.09
CA TYR A 374 3.45 -1.63 -24.64
C TYR A 374 2.56 -2.80 -24.23
N GLY A 375 1.46 -3.03 -24.94
CA GLY A 375 0.60 -4.20 -24.73
C GLY A 375 1.35 -5.52 -24.86
N LEU A 376 2.21 -5.65 -25.89
CA LEU A 376 3.03 -6.83 -26.11
C LEU A 376 4.04 -7.05 -24.98
N ILE A 377 4.74 -6.00 -24.54
CA ILE A 377 5.69 -6.09 -23.40
C ILE A 377 4.94 -6.54 -22.14
N MET A 378 3.80 -5.93 -21.83
CA MET A 378 3.02 -6.26 -20.65
C MET A 378 2.52 -7.70 -20.70
N PHE A 379 2.00 -8.15 -21.84
CA PHE A 379 1.55 -9.53 -22.05
C PHE A 379 2.70 -10.53 -21.88
N LEU A 380 3.84 -10.30 -22.54
CA LEU A 380 4.99 -11.22 -22.47
C LEU A 380 5.59 -11.26 -21.06
N ALA A 381 5.71 -10.12 -20.38
CA ALA A 381 6.24 -10.06 -19.03
C ALA A 381 5.33 -10.82 -18.04
N THR A 382 4.02 -10.59 -18.09
CA THR A 382 3.06 -11.28 -17.23
C THR A 382 2.95 -12.77 -17.54
N LEU A 383 2.99 -13.15 -18.82
CA LEU A 383 3.03 -14.55 -19.24
C LEU A 383 4.29 -15.27 -18.74
N LEU A 384 5.46 -14.63 -18.83
CA LEU A 384 6.71 -15.18 -18.30
C LEU A 384 6.65 -15.36 -16.77
N ILE A 385 6.06 -14.41 -16.04
CA ILE A 385 5.84 -14.52 -14.59
C ILE A 385 4.93 -15.71 -14.28
N LEU A 386 3.81 -15.87 -14.99
CA LEU A 386 2.87 -16.98 -14.79
C LEU A 386 3.51 -18.35 -15.08
N LEU A 387 4.33 -18.44 -16.12
CA LEU A 387 4.96 -19.71 -16.54
C LEU A 387 6.16 -20.08 -15.65
N LYS A 388 7.03 -19.12 -15.30
CA LYS A 388 8.26 -19.37 -14.54
C LYS A 388 8.06 -19.34 -13.04
N CYS A 389 7.35 -18.32 -12.55
CA CYS A 389 7.22 -18.09 -11.10
C CYS A 389 5.99 -18.78 -10.50
N LYS A 390 4.98 -19.11 -11.31
CA LYS A 390 3.72 -19.77 -10.89
C LYS A 390 3.14 -19.12 -9.62
N PRO A 391 2.85 -17.81 -9.64
CA PRO A 391 2.34 -17.11 -8.48
C PRO A 391 1.02 -17.73 -7.99
N GLU A 392 0.75 -17.62 -6.68
CA GLU A 392 -0.42 -18.20 -6.04
C GLU A 392 -1.35 -17.12 -5.48
N GLY A 393 -2.62 -17.50 -5.25
CA GLY A 393 -3.63 -16.66 -4.59
C GLY A 393 -3.84 -15.33 -5.29
N GLN A 394 -3.85 -14.23 -4.53
CA GLN A 394 -4.12 -12.88 -5.03
C GLN A 394 -3.08 -12.40 -6.05
N LYS A 395 -1.79 -12.74 -5.87
CA LYS A 395 -0.72 -12.37 -6.82
C LYS A 395 -0.96 -12.97 -8.21
N ARG A 396 -1.46 -14.22 -8.29
CA ARG A 396 -1.82 -14.84 -9.56
C ARG A 396 -2.94 -14.07 -10.25
N LYS A 397 -4.00 -13.71 -9.49
CA LYS A 397 -5.12 -12.94 -10.01
C LYS A 397 -4.66 -11.60 -10.58
N THR A 398 -3.85 -10.85 -9.83
CA THR A 398 -3.32 -9.54 -10.29
C THR A 398 -2.47 -9.68 -11.55
N VAL A 399 -1.58 -10.69 -11.63
CA VAL A 399 -0.76 -10.94 -12.84
C VAL A 399 -1.63 -11.34 -14.03
N MET A 400 -2.67 -12.16 -13.82
CA MET A 400 -3.64 -12.52 -14.87
C MET A 400 -4.44 -11.30 -15.35
N MET A 401 -4.84 -10.40 -14.44
CA MET A 401 -5.50 -9.14 -14.80
C MET A 401 -4.66 -8.33 -15.78
N TYR A 402 -3.38 -8.09 -15.45
CA TYR A 402 -2.47 -7.36 -16.33
C TYR A 402 -2.17 -8.13 -17.64
N MET A 403 -2.23 -9.45 -17.64
CA MET A 403 -2.11 -10.25 -18.87
C MET A 403 -3.27 -9.96 -19.81
N TYR A 404 -4.52 -10.00 -19.32
CA TYR A 404 -5.70 -9.66 -20.13
C TYR A 404 -5.70 -8.19 -20.54
N CYS A 405 -5.32 -7.28 -19.67
CA CYS A 405 -5.11 -5.88 -20.02
C CYS A 405 -4.08 -5.71 -21.14
N GLY A 406 -2.97 -6.48 -21.11
CA GLY A 406 -1.94 -6.47 -22.16
C GLY A 406 -2.47 -6.92 -23.51
N ILE A 407 -3.28 -7.98 -23.54
CA ILE A 407 -3.94 -8.46 -24.77
C ILE A 407 -4.87 -7.38 -25.34
N SER A 408 -5.68 -6.77 -24.48
CA SER A 408 -6.60 -5.70 -24.89
C SER A 408 -5.84 -4.46 -25.39
N THR A 409 -4.77 -4.06 -24.71
CA THR A 409 -3.90 -2.94 -25.12
C THR A 409 -3.26 -3.21 -26.49
N MET A 410 -2.79 -4.44 -26.72
CA MET A 410 -2.25 -4.83 -28.02
C MET A 410 -3.33 -4.74 -29.13
N PHE A 411 -4.53 -5.22 -28.85
CA PHE A 411 -5.65 -5.14 -29.78
C PHE A 411 -5.99 -3.68 -30.15
N TRP A 412 -6.21 -2.83 -29.16
CA TRP A 412 -6.54 -1.41 -29.38
C TRP A 412 -5.38 -0.63 -30.00
N GLY A 413 -4.12 -0.94 -29.62
CA GLY A 413 -2.94 -0.36 -30.22
C GLY A 413 -2.83 -0.66 -31.73
N ILE A 414 -3.18 -1.86 -32.17
CA ILE A 414 -3.26 -2.22 -33.61
C ILE A 414 -4.41 -1.47 -34.28
N MET A 415 -5.58 -1.36 -33.63
CA MET A 415 -6.73 -0.64 -34.17
C MET A 415 -6.43 0.84 -34.40
N PHE A 416 -5.69 1.47 -33.49
CA PHE A 416 -5.31 2.89 -33.55
C PHE A 416 -3.96 3.14 -34.23
N GLY A 417 -3.18 2.08 -34.52
CA GLY A 417 -1.93 2.17 -35.25
C GLY A 417 -0.74 2.68 -34.44
N SER A 418 -0.78 2.62 -33.13
CA SER A 418 0.33 2.99 -32.25
C SER A 418 1.22 1.79 -31.94
N PHE A 419 2.52 1.92 -32.21
CA PHE A 419 3.56 0.93 -31.89
C PHE A 419 4.77 1.68 -31.32
N PHE A 420 4.87 1.77 -29.99
CA PHE A 420 5.78 2.69 -29.30
C PHE A 420 5.65 4.11 -29.91
N GLY A 421 4.41 4.63 -29.96
CA GLY A 421 4.10 5.79 -30.77
C GLY A 421 4.25 5.51 -32.27
N ASP A 422 5.14 6.21 -32.93
CA ASP A 422 5.39 6.13 -34.39
C ASP A 422 6.77 5.57 -34.77
N ILE A 423 7.41 4.78 -33.90
CA ILE A 423 8.79 4.29 -34.09
C ILE A 423 8.97 3.57 -35.44
N ILE A 424 7.96 2.79 -35.88
CA ILE A 424 8.01 2.05 -37.13
C ILE A 424 8.21 3.02 -38.31
N ASN A 425 7.50 4.14 -38.32
CA ASN A 425 7.60 5.15 -39.36
C ASN A 425 8.91 5.92 -39.30
N ILE A 426 9.48 6.14 -38.13
CA ILE A 426 10.80 6.78 -37.96
C ILE A 426 11.89 5.86 -38.49
N VAL A 427 11.90 4.58 -38.07
CA VAL A 427 12.86 3.60 -38.57
C VAL A 427 12.77 3.43 -40.09
N ARG A 428 11.55 3.33 -40.61
CA ARG A 428 11.30 3.17 -42.03
C ARG A 428 11.77 4.36 -42.86
N TYR A 429 11.48 5.58 -42.40
CA TYR A 429 11.80 6.80 -43.14
C TYR A 429 13.28 7.21 -42.98
N ASP A 430 13.78 7.28 -41.74
CA ASP A 430 15.10 7.84 -41.42
C ASP A 430 16.27 6.89 -41.66
N PHE A 431 16.04 5.57 -41.44
CA PHE A 431 17.13 4.58 -41.57
C PHE A 431 17.05 3.79 -42.88
N ILE A 432 15.84 3.39 -43.30
CA ILE A 432 15.65 2.53 -44.47
C ILE A 432 15.44 3.41 -45.74
N GLY A 433 14.90 4.63 -45.59
CA GLY A 433 14.63 5.52 -46.72
C GLY A 433 13.34 5.21 -47.46
N LEU A 434 12.42 4.49 -46.84
CA LEU A 434 11.11 4.14 -47.39
C LEU A 434 10.03 5.15 -46.93
N PRO A 435 8.96 5.38 -47.73
CA PRO A 435 7.91 6.30 -47.34
C PRO A 435 7.16 5.83 -46.11
N LYS A 436 6.63 6.79 -45.32
CA LYS A 436 5.76 6.49 -44.16
C LYS A 436 4.52 5.72 -44.59
N ILE A 437 4.05 4.81 -43.76
CA ILE A 437 2.86 3.99 -43.99
C ILE A 437 1.79 4.30 -42.93
N ARG A 438 0.55 4.12 -43.30
CA ARG A 438 -0.56 4.14 -42.35
C ARG A 438 -0.59 2.81 -41.61
N LEU A 439 -0.51 2.86 -40.29
CA LEU A 439 -0.43 1.66 -39.44
C LEU A 439 -1.77 1.31 -38.78
N TYR A 440 -2.73 2.23 -38.76
CA TYR A 440 -4.00 2.01 -38.12
C TYR A 440 -4.91 1.07 -38.93
N ALA A 441 -5.59 0.15 -38.21
CA ALA A 441 -6.54 -0.77 -38.83
C ALA A 441 -7.97 -0.22 -38.84
N TRP A 442 -8.32 0.72 -37.97
CA TRP A 442 -9.65 1.26 -37.81
C TRP A 442 -9.68 2.80 -37.87
N LEU A 443 -9.18 3.47 -36.86
CA LEU A 443 -9.23 4.93 -36.72
C LEU A 443 -7.86 5.46 -36.25
N ASP A 444 -7.49 6.65 -36.74
CA ASP A 444 -6.37 7.42 -36.16
C ASP A 444 -6.94 8.44 -35.16
N PRO A 445 -6.70 8.27 -33.85
CA PRO A 445 -7.21 9.19 -32.85
C PRO A 445 -6.68 10.62 -32.99
N GLN A 446 -5.52 10.82 -33.63
CA GLN A 446 -4.90 12.13 -33.84
C GLN A 446 -5.53 12.86 -35.04
N GLU A 447 -5.77 12.15 -36.15
CA GLU A 447 -6.36 12.74 -37.35
C GLU A 447 -7.90 12.85 -37.25
N GLN A 448 -8.54 11.87 -36.56
CA GLN A 448 -10.02 11.73 -36.51
C GLN A 448 -10.58 11.88 -35.09
N LEU A 449 -10.15 12.95 -34.39
CA LEU A 449 -10.46 13.19 -32.96
C LEU A 449 -11.96 13.11 -32.66
N MET A 450 -12.81 13.80 -33.44
CA MET A 450 -14.25 13.86 -33.23
C MET A 450 -14.94 12.50 -33.40
N THR A 451 -14.53 11.75 -34.42
CA THR A 451 -15.06 10.41 -34.67
C THR A 451 -14.69 9.45 -33.53
N THR A 452 -13.44 9.49 -33.09
CA THR A 452 -12.95 8.64 -31.97
C THR A 452 -13.66 8.99 -30.67
N MET A 453 -13.90 10.29 -30.42
CA MET A 453 -14.66 10.77 -29.24
C MET A 453 -16.08 10.22 -29.22
N LEU A 454 -16.78 10.22 -30.39
CA LEU A 454 -18.11 9.65 -30.50
C LEU A 454 -18.14 8.14 -30.21
N TRP A 455 -17.13 7.41 -30.65
CA TRP A 455 -17.00 6.00 -30.30
C TRP A 455 -16.78 5.78 -28.81
N CYS A 456 -15.96 6.61 -28.17
CA CYS A 456 -15.78 6.55 -26.72
C CYS A 456 -17.09 6.79 -25.95
N PHE A 457 -17.88 7.78 -26.38
CA PHE A 457 -19.21 8.02 -25.83
C PHE A 457 -20.17 6.86 -26.08
N LEU A 458 -20.14 6.25 -27.26
CA LEU A 458 -20.97 5.09 -27.57
C LEU A 458 -20.61 3.90 -26.66
N PHE A 459 -19.32 3.60 -26.47
CA PHE A 459 -18.89 2.57 -25.50
C PHE A 459 -19.36 2.91 -24.08
N GLY A 460 -19.31 4.19 -23.68
CA GLY A 460 -19.84 4.65 -22.42
C GLY A 460 -21.33 4.42 -22.27
N VAL A 461 -22.12 4.74 -23.29
CA VAL A 461 -23.57 4.50 -23.30
C VAL A 461 -23.90 3.01 -23.19
N VAL A 462 -23.20 2.16 -23.95
CA VAL A 462 -23.37 0.70 -23.84
C VAL A 462 -23.08 0.23 -22.43
N HIS A 463 -22.00 0.69 -21.82
CA HIS A 463 -21.63 0.33 -20.45
C HIS A 463 -22.69 0.74 -19.42
N LEU A 464 -23.16 2.01 -19.49
CA LEU A 464 -24.22 2.51 -18.64
C LEU A 464 -25.54 1.76 -18.82
N PHE A 465 -25.89 1.44 -20.07
CA PHE A 465 -27.11 0.69 -20.36
C PHE A 465 -27.06 -0.74 -19.81
N VAL A 466 -25.88 -1.38 -19.87
CA VAL A 466 -25.72 -2.67 -19.21
C VAL A 466 -25.93 -2.53 -17.70
N GLY A 467 -25.42 -1.47 -17.06
CA GLY A 467 -25.65 -1.19 -15.64
C GLY A 467 -27.13 -1.01 -15.30
N VAL A 468 -27.86 -0.23 -16.10
CA VAL A 468 -29.32 -0.05 -15.95
C VAL A 468 -30.07 -1.37 -16.17
N GLY A 469 -29.62 -2.19 -17.12
CA GLY A 469 -30.18 -3.52 -17.35
C GLY A 469 -30.02 -4.46 -16.18
N ILE A 470 -28.85 -4.44 -15.51
CA ILE A 470 -28.60 -5.22 -14.29
C ILE A 470 -29.56 -4.75 -13.18
N LYS A 471 -29.72 -3.44 -12.99
CA LYS A 471 -30.68 -2.88 -12.04
C LYS A 471 -32.08 -3.38 -12.30
N GLY A 472 -32.55 -3.29 -13.54
CA GLY A 472 -33.86 -3.79 -13.91
C GLY A 472 -34.04 -5.30 -13.68
N TYR A 473 -32.99 -6.09 -13.91
CA TYR A 473 -33.01 -7.52 -13.58
C TYR A 473 -33.10 -7.78 -12.07
N MET A 474 -32.40 -7.01 -11.24
CA MET A 474 -32.46 -7.11 -9.78
C MET A 474 -33.87 -6.82 -9.28
N GLU A 475 -34.47 -5.71 -9.70
CA GLU A 475 -35.83 -5.32 -9.36
C GLU A 475 -36.88 -6.35 -9.86
N TRP A 476 -36.64 -6.94 -11.04
CA TRP A 476 -37.48 -8.03 -11.57
C TRP A 476 -37.41 -9.29 -10.68
N ARG A 477 -36.22 -9.69 -10.27
CA ARG A 477 -35.97 -10.84 -9.37
C ARG A 477 -36.65 -10.62 -8.01
N ASP A 478 -36.59 -9.39 -7.49
CA ASP A 478 -37.14 -9.02 -6.18
C ASP A 478 -38.68 -8.82 -6.23
N GLY A 479 -39.33 -9.21 -7.36
CA GLY A 479 -40.78 -9.28 -7.49
C GLY A 479 -41.47 -8.01 -8.02
N GLN A 480 -40.72 -6.92 -8.20
CA GLN A 480 -41.24 -5.63 -8.71
C GLN A 480 -41.27 -5.54 -10.24
N ARG A 481 -41.77 -6.57 -10.90
CA ARG A 481 -41.65 -6.77 -12.36
C ARG A 481 -42.14 -5.58 -13.22
N PHE A 482 -43.28 -5.01 -12.85
CA PHE A 482 -43.85 -3.87 -13.60
C PHE A 482 -42.95 -2.63 -13.50
N TRP A 483 -42.48 -2.31 -12.33
CA TRP A 483 -41.64 -1.14 -12.07
C TRP A 483 -40.26 -1.33 -12.68
N ALA A 484 -39.67 -2.53 -12.58
CA ALA A 484 -38.41 -2.88 -13.23
C ALA A 484 -38.42 -2.59 -14.75
N VAL A 485 -39.51 -2.99 -15.43
CA VAL A 485 -39.67 -2.70 -16.87
C VAL A 485 -39.85 -1.20 -17.13
N CYS A 486 -40.70 -0.52 -16.37
CA CYS A 486 -40.93 0.90 -16.54
C CYS A 486 -39.69 1.75 -16.32
N ASP A 487 -38.98 1.51 -15.24
CA ASP A 487 -37.80 2.30 -14.83
C ASP A 487 -36.63 2.03 -15.83
N THR A 488 -36.39 0.78 -16.24
CA THR A 488 -35.35 0.44 -17.21
C THR A 488 -35.69 0.97 -18.62
N LEU A 489 -36.93 0.73 -19.08
CA LEU A 489 -37.35 1.14 -20.43
C LEU A 489 -37.37 2.66 -20.57
N SER A 490 -37.80 3.38 -19.55
CA SER A 490 -37.84 4.85 -19.57
C SER A 490 -36.46 5.46 -19.79
N VAL A 491 -35.43 4.93 -19.12
CA VAL A 491 -34.05 5.40 -19.30
C VAL A 491 -33.53 5.03 -20.69
N TYR A 492 -33.75 3.80 -21.14
CA TYR A 492 -33.33 3.40 -22.49
C TYR A 492 -33.96 4.25 -23.57
N LEU A 493 -35.25 4.56 -23.46
CA LEU A 493 -35.95 5.41 -24.44
C LEU A 493 -35.50 6.88 -24.33
N ALA A 494 -35.36 7.43 -23.10
CA ALA A 494 -34.98 8.82 -22.92
C ALA A 494 -33.54 9.08 -23.38
N VAL A 495 -32.59 8.32 -22.87
CA VAL A 495 -31.15 8.49 -23.17
C VAL A 495 -30.85 7.97 -24.58
N GLY A 496 -31.31 6.77 -24.94
CA GLY A 496 -31.10 6.18 -26.27
C GLY A 496 -31.73 6.99 -27.39
N GLY A 497 -32.89 7.60 -27.13
CA GLY A 497 -33.55 8.51 -28.08
C GLY A 497 -32.86 9.86 -28.23
N ALA A 498 -32.20 10.35 -27.18
CA ALA A 498 -31.40 11.59 -27.21
C ALA A 498 -30.08 11.44 -28.00
N LEU A 499 -29.50 10.23 -28.06
CA LEU A 499 -28.22 9.98 -28.73
C LEU A 499 -28.18 10.38 -30.20
N PRO A 500 -29.15 9.97 -31.06
CA PRO A 500 -29.16 10.38 -32.49
C PRO A 500 -29.32 11.88 -32.66
N LEU A 501 -29.99 12.56 -31.71
CA LEU A 501 -30.16 14.01 -31.74
C LEU A 501 -28.82 14.71 -31.43
N CYS A 502 -28.12 14.28 -30.41
CA CYS A 502 -26.80 14.82 -30.04
C CYS A 502 -25.74 14.48 -31.10
N ALA A 503 -25.69 13.22 -31.57
CA ALA A 503 -24.77 12.81 -32.63
C ALA A 503 -25.05 13.57 -33.95
N GLY A 504 -26.30 13.89 -34.24
CA GLY A 504 -26.69 14.67 -35.39
C GLY A 504 -26.27 16.15 -35.37
N MET A 505 -25.70 16.64 -34.28
CA MET A 505 -25.03 17.96 -34.22
C MET A 505 -23.57 17.90 -34.69
N ILE A 506 -22.98 16.70 -34.71
CA ILE A 506 -21.54 16.49 -34.99
C ILE A 506 -21.36 15.77 -36.34
N ILE A 507 -22.24 14.83 -36.65
CA ILE A 507 -22.22 14.01 -37.87
C ILE A 507 -23.58 14.12 -38.60
N ASP A 508 -23.56 13.96 -39.92
CA ASP A 508 -24.80 13.87 -40.70
C ASP A 508 -25.52 12.54 -40.45
N VAL A 509 -26.51 12.58 -39.55
CA VAL A 509 -27.40 11.44 -39.26
C VAL A 509 -28.64 11.56 -40.11
N PRO A 510 -29.14 10.48 -40.76
CA PRO A 510 -30.37 10.48 -41.54
C PRO A 510 -31.57 11.07 -40.79
N ALA A 511 -32.38 11.86 -41.49
CA ALA A 511 -33.53 12.57 -40.89
C ALA A 511 -34.54 11.62 -40.23
N ASP A 512 -34.71 10.42 -40.77
CA ASP A 512 -35.61 9.41 -40.23
C ASP A 512 -35.15 8.93 -38.84
N ILE A 513 -33.84 8.71 -38.66
CA ILE A 513 -33.26 8.28 -37.38
C ILE A 513 -33.40 9.39 -36.32
N LYS A 514 -33.16 10.66 -36.68
CA LYS A 514 -33.37 11.81 -35.79
C LYS A 514 -34.84 11.91 -35.37
N THR A 515 -35.77 11.68 -36.29
CA THR A 515 -37.22 11.75 -36.03
C THR A 515 -37.66 10.63 -35.10
N VAL A 516 -37.23 9.40 -35.32
CA VAL A 516 -37.48 8.26 -34.41
C VAL A 516 -36.86 8.52 -33.04
N GLY A 517 -35.60 8.98 -32.96
CA GLY A 517 -34.93 9.34 -31.72
C GLY A 517 -35.70 10.36 -30.91
N LYS A 518 -36.23 11.42 -31.56
CA LYS A 518 -37.07 12.43 -30.94
C LYS A 518 -38.31 11.85 -30.26
N TYR A 519 -39.05 11.00 -30.96
CA TYR A 519 -40.26 10.39 -30.40
C TYR A 519 -39.93 9.41 -29.27
N CYS A 520 -38.87 8.62 -29.40
CA CYS A 520 -38.40 7.77 -28.32
C CYS A 520 -38.00 8.57 -27.07
N ALA A 521 -37.23 9.66 -27.22
CA ALA A 521 -36.86 10.51 -26.12
C ALA A 521 -38.08 11.12 -25.41
N ILE A 522 -39.07 11.63 -26.17
CA ILE A 522 -40.30 12.18 -25.58
C ILE A 522 -41.09 11.08 -24.85
N ALA A 523 -41.22 9.89 -25.42
CA ALA A 523 -41.90 8.78 -24.77
C ALA A 523 -41.19 8.39 -23.45
N GLY A 524 -39.86 8.29 -23.46
CA GLY A 524 -39.06 8.03 -22.25
C GLY A 524 -39.27 9.06 -21.17
N VAL A 525 -39.23 10.35 -21.51
CA VAL A 525 -39.49 11.46 -20.55
C VAL A 525 -40.90 11.37 -19.97
N ILE A 526 -41.90 11.08 -20.76
CA ILE A 526 -43.28 10.92 -20.27
C ILE A 526 -43.38 9.77 -19.29
N ILE A 527 -42.73 8.64 -19.57
CA ILE A 527 -42.72 7.48 -18.66
C ILE A 527 -42.02 7.87 -17.35
N ILE A 528 -40.87 8.56 -17.36
CA ILE A 528 -40.15 9.03 -16.15
C ILE A 528 -41.07 9.91 -15.31
N VAL A 529 -41.76 10.89 -15.91
CA VAL A 529 -42.66 11.78 -15.18
C VAL A 529 -43.80 11.01 -14.51
N LEU A 530 -44.34 9.99 -15.18
CA LEU A 530 -45.44 9.19 -14.64
C LEU A 530 -44.97 8.21 -13.54
N THR A 531 -43.77 7.66 -13.64
CA THR A 531 -43.27 6.67 -12.69
C THR A 531 -42.60 7.29 -11.44
N ALA A 532 -41.84 8.38 -11.59
CA ALA A 532 -41.12 9.01 -10.51
C ALA A 532 -42.02 9.64 -9.44
N GLY A 533 -43.25 10.03 -9.80
CA GLY A 533 -44.21 10.64 -8.86
C GLY A 533 -44.97 9.65 -7.95
N ARG A 534 -44.63 8.35 -7.98
CA ARG A 534 -45.40 7.31 -7.27
C ARG A 534 -45.47 7.47 -5.75
N GLU A 535 -44.44 8.03 -5.14
CA GLU A 535 -44.37 8.23 -3.68
C GLU A 535 -45.14 9.46 -3.19
N SER A 536 -45.45 10.39 -4.07
CA SER A 536 -46.15 11.64 -3.71
C SER A 536 -47.65 11.47 -3.65
N LYS A 537 -48.29 11.86 -2.58
CA LYS A 537 -49.76 11.80 -2.42
C LYS A 537 -50.50 12.92 -3.15
N SER A 538 -49.84 14.04 -3.50
CA SER A 538 -50.46 15.20 -4.17
C SER A 538 -50.26 15.17 -5.67
N PHE A 539 -51.25 15.54 -6.46
CA PHE A 539 -51.17 15.63 -7.91
C PHE A 539 -50.05 16.59 -8.42
N PHE A 540 -49.96 17.77 -7.82
CA PHE A 540 -48.88 18.74 -8.10
C PHE A 540 -47.52 18.23 -7.64
N GLY A 541 -47.47 17.49 -6.49
CA GLY A 541 -46.27 16.84 -6.03
C GLY A 541 -45.79 15.75 -7.00
N LYS A 542 -46.69 15.00 -7.62
CA LYS A 542 -46.32 13.98 -8.64
C LYS A 542 -45.67 14.59 -9.88
N ILE A 543 -46.23 15.68 -10.39
CA ILE A 543 -45.66 16.40 -11.53
C ILE A 543 -44.31 17.04 -11.17
N GLY A 544 -44.22 17.67 -9.99
CA GLY A 544 -43.00 18.31 -9.55
C GLY A 544 -41.86 17.31 -9.33
N SER A 545 -42.12 16.17 -8.66
CA SER A 545 -41.14 15.11 -8.47
C SER A 545 -40.74 14.44 -9.79
N GLY A 546 -41.70 14.24 -10.71
CA GLY A 546 -41.43 13.73 -12.05
C GLY A 546 -40.52 14.63 -12.86
N LEU A 547 -40.76 15.95 -12.84
CA LEU A 547 -39.92 16.91 -13.57
C LEU A 547 -38.51 17.00 -12.97
N TYR A 548 -38.41 16.94 -11.66
CA TYR A 548 -37.12 16.86 -10.96
C TYR A 548 -36.35 15.57 -11.30
N ALA A 549 -37.06 14.44 -11.36
CA ALA A 549 -36.46 13.18 -11.75
C ALA A 549 -35.94 13.20 -13.22
N VAL A 550 -36.68 13.82 -14.14
CA VAL A 550 -36.22 14.03 -15.53
C VAL A 550 -34.95 14.87 -15.57
N TYR A 551 -34.92 15.98 -14.83
CA TYR A 551 -33.71 16.81 -14.73
C TYR A 551 -32.50 16.01 -14.20
N ASN A 552 -32.67 15.29 -13.10
CA ASN A 552 -31.61 14.49 -12.51
C ASN A 552 -31.14 13.36 -13.45
N THR A 553 -32.07 12.68 -14.14
CA THR A 553 -31.74 11.62 -15.08
C THR A 553 -30.96 12.19 -16.26
N ILE A 554 -31.43 13.25 -16.91
CA ILE A 554 -30.75 13.85 -18.07
C ILE A 554 -29.37 14.39 -17.65
N SER A 555 -29.30 15.18 -16.57
CA SER A 555 -28.05 15.78 -16.09
C SER A 555 -27.04 14.71 -15.66
N GLY A 556 -27.49 13.68 -14.91
CA GLY A 556 -26.65 12.59 -14.45
C GLY A 556 -26.07 11.78 -15.60
N TYR A 557 -26.92 11.28 -16.51
CA TYR A 557 -26.43 10.49 -17.66
C TYR A 557 -25.57 11.32 -18.62
N LEU A 558 -25.87 12.60 -18.81
CA LEU A 558 -25.02 13.48 -19.61
C LEU A 558 -23.62 13.62 -18.98
N SER A 559 -23.55 13.86 -17.68
CA SER A 559 -22.28 13.92 -16.94
C SER A 559 -21.51 12.62 -17.04
N ASP A 560 -22.20 11.49 -16.85
CA ASP A 560 -21.58 10.17 -16.93
C ASP A 560 -21.03 9.90 -18.34
N ILE A 561 -21.81 10.17 -19.40
CA ILE A 561 -21.35 9.98 -20.78
C ILE A 561 -20.14 10.87 -21.09
N LEU A 562 -20.15 12.13 -20.65
CA LEU A 562 -19.00 13.02 -20.84
C LEU A 562 -17.74 12.51 -20.15
N SER A 563 -17.87 11.78 -19.02
CA SER A 563 -16.74 11.17 -18.32
C SER A 563 -15.96 10.17 -19.19
N TYR A 564 -16.60 9.55 -20.21
CA TYR A 564 -15.93 8.64 -21.13
C TYR A 564 -15.02 9.34 -22.17
N ALA A 565 -15.03 10.68 -22.25
CA ALA A 565 -14.01 11.42 -22.98
C ALA A 565 -12.59 11.13 -22.48
N ARG A 566 -12.46 10.66 -21.26
CA ARG A 566 -11.21 10.22 -20.64
C ARG A 566 -10.55 9.04 -21.36
N LEU A 567 -11.34 8.15 -21.96
CA LEU A 567 -10.83 7.05 -22.78
C LEU A 567 -9.98 7.58 -23.95
N LEU A 568 -10.51 8.58 -24.63
CA LEU A 568 -9.80 9.25 -25.73
C LEU A 568 -8.61 10.05 -25.21
N ALA A 569 -8.81 10.85 -24.16
CA ALA A 569 -7.77 11.74 -23.65
C ALA A 569 -6.50 10.97 -23.25
N LEU A 570 -6.64 9.87 -22.52
CA LEU A 570 -5.51 9.05 -22.10
C LEU A 570 -4.88 8.28 -23.26
N GLY A 571 -5.68 7.71 -24.15
CA GLY A 571 -5.18 7.04 -25.34
C GLY A 571 -4.37 7.97 -26.24
N LEU A 572 -4.84 9.21 -26.43
CA LEU A 572 -4.08 10.24 -27.16
C LEU A 572 -2.77 10.60 -26.47
N VAL A 573 -2.80 10.82 -25.15
CA VAL A 573 -1.60 11.19 -24.38
C VAL A 573 -0.53 10.12 -24.50
N THR A 574 -0.89 8.85 -24.39
CA THR A 574 0.03 7.72 -24.54
C THR A 574 0.73 7.74 -25.90
N GLY A 575 -0.04 7.89 -26.97
CA GLY A 575 0.49 7.93 -28.34
C GLY A 575 1.33 9.19 -28.64
N ILE A 576 0.86 10.37 -28.22
CA ILE A 576 1.56 11.64 -28.44
C ILE A 576 2.90 11.66 -27.70
N ILE A 577 2.94 11.28 -26.41
CA ILE A 577 4.20 11.24 -25.64
C ILE A 577 5.16 10.24 -26.29
N GLY A 578 4.69 9.08 -26.72
CA GLY A 578 5.50 8.10 -27.44
C GLY A 578 6.13 8.69 -28.71
N SER A 579 5.35 9.41 -29.52
CA SER A 579 5.82 10.05 -30.73
C SER A 579 6.81 11.21 -30.46
N VAL A 580 6.59 12.00 -29.40
CA VAL A 580 7.51 13.06 -28.98
C VAL A 580 8.85 12.48 -28.53
N VAL A 581 8.84 11.40 -27.74
CA VAL A 581 10.06 10.67 -27.31
C VAL A 581 10.85 10.21 -28.54
N ASN A 582 10.19 9.60 -29.48
CA ASN A 582 10.81 9.14 -30.73
C ASN A 582 11.38 10.30 -31.57
N MET A 583 10.62 11.39 -31.69
CA MET A 583 11.07 12.60 -32.39
C MET A 583 12.33 13.18 -31.75
N MET A 584 12.39 13.27 -30.41
CA MET A 584 13.59 13.74 -29.70
C MET A 584 14.80 12.84 -29.97
N GLY A 585 14.59 11.52 -30.01
CA GLY A 585 15.64 10.55 -30.36
C GLY A 585 16.12 10.70 -31.81
N ALA A 586 15.28 11.14 -32.71
CA ALA A 586 15.57 11.29 -34.14
C ALA A 586 16.18 12.66 -34.55
N LEU A 587 16.39 13.61 -33.63
CA LEU A 587 16.91 14.94 -33.89
C LEU A 587 18.32 15.00 -34.55
N PRO A 588 19.32 14.14 -34.21
CA PRO A 588 20.64 14.23 -34.79
C PRO A 588 20.64 13.99 -36.32
N SER A 589 21.39 14.81 -37.07
CA SER A 589 21.48 14.68 -38.52
C SER A 589 22.34 13.49 -38.98
N ASN A 590 23.35 13.11 -38.19
CA ASN A 590 24.21 11.97 -38.46
C ASN A 590 23.51 10.66 -38.13
N LYS A 591 23.42 9.72 -39.09
CA LYS A 591 22.72 8.41 -38.89
C LYS A 591 23.24 7.61 -37.70
N VAL A 592 24.56 7.61 -37.44
CA VAL A 592 25.13 6.87 -36.29
C VAL A 592 24.78 7.54 -34.97
N ALA A 593 24.94 8.87 -34.89
CA ALA A 593 24.55 9.62 -33.69
C ALA A 593 23.06 9.52 -33.44
N LYS A 594 22.22 9.60 -34.50
CA LYS A 594 20.76 9.36 -34.41
C LYS A 594 20.43 7.99 -33.84
N ALA A 595 21.07 6.92 -34.29
CA ALA A 595 20.82 5.56 -33.78
C ALA A 595 21.16 5.43 -32.29
N ILE A 596 22.27 6.01 -31.84
CA ILE A 596 22.70 5.97 -30.43
C ILE A 596 21.75 6.79 -29.56
N VAL A 597 21.45 8.03 -29.95
CA VAL A 597 20.55 8.90 -29.18
C VAL A 597 19.15 8.32 -29.16
N LEU A 598 18.65 7.83 -30.31
CA LEU A 598 17.35 7.18 -30.37
C LEU A 598 17.29 5.96 -29.44
N ALA A 599 18.32 5.11 -29.40
CA ALA A 599 18.34 3.94 -28.53
C ALA A 599 18.27 4.33 -27.04
N VAL A 600 19.04 5.33 -26.62
CA VAL A 600 19.04 5.82 -25.22
C VAL A 600 17.69 6.47 -24.87
N VAL A 601 17.23 7.43 -25.68
CA VAL A 601 15.98 8.15 -25.45
C VAL A 601 14.78 7.20 -25.53
N PHE A 602 14.81 6.21 -26.44
CA PHE A 602 13.80 5.19 -26.55
C PHE A 602 13.66 4.38 -25.25
N VAL A 603 14.75 3.83 -24.72
CA VAL A 603 14.69 3.01 -23.51
C VAL A 603 14.17 3.81 -22.31
N PHE A 604 14.78 4.97 -22.02
CA PHE A 604 14.38 5.78 -20.87
C PHE A 604 13.01 6.44 -21.06
N GLY A 605 12.75 7.04 -22.21
CA GLY A 605 11.51 7.75 -22.48
C GLY A 605 10.31 6.82 -22.52
N HIS A 606 10.42 5.68 -23.20
CA HIS A 606 9.33 4.71 -23.23
C HIS A 606 9.14 3.96 -21.91
N ALA A 607 10.20 3.73 -21.11
CA ALA A 607 10.04 3.18 -19.77
C ALA A 607 9.24 4.10 -18.85
N VAL A 608 9.53 5.41 -18.88
CA VAL A 608 8.79 6.41 -18.10
C VAL A 608 7.35 6.53 -18.63
N ASN A 609 7.17 6.62 -19.95
CA ASN A 609 5.85 6.72 -20.58
C ASN A 609 4.98 5.48 -20.25
N PHE A 610 5.56 4.28 -20.32
CA PHE A 610 4.92 3.03 -19.92
C PHE A 610 4.44 3.08 -18.47
N GLY A 611 5.33 3.44 -17.53
CA GLY A 611 5.00 3.48 -16.10
C GLY A 611 3.86 4.45 -15.77
N ILE A 612 3.94 5.69 -16.28
CA ILE A 612 2.92 6.71 -16.05
C ILE A 612 1.56 6.29 -16.62
N ASN A 613 1.53 5.78 -17.85
CA ASN A 613 0.28 5.44 -18.53
C ASN A 613 -0.36 4.16 -17.99
N VAL A 614 0.41 3.16 -17.53
CA VAL A 614 -0.15 1.98 -16.83
C VAL A 614 -0.89 2.41 -15.57
N ILE A 615 -0.27 3.26 -14.74
CA ILE A 615 -0.91 3.78 -13.52
C ILE A 615 -2.14 4.62 -13.89
N GLY A 616 -2.02 5.49 -14.88
CA GLY A 616 -3.13 6.31 -15.37
C GLY A 616 -4.30 5.46 -15.86
N ALA A 617 -4.05 4.47 -16.71
CA ALA A 617 -5.08 3.56 -17.23
C ALA A 617 -5.74 2.77 -16.09
N TYR A 618 -4.98 2.26 -15.11
CA TYR A 618 -5.50 1.55 -13.95
C TYR A 618 -6.46 2.43 -13.12
N VAL A 619 -5.99 3.61 -12.69
CA VAL A 619 -6.77 4.51 -11.83
C VAL A 619 -8.05 5.00 -12.52
N HIS A 620 -7.95 5.38 -13.78
CA HIS A 620 -9.08 5.93 -14.52
C HIS A 620 -10.08 4.87 -14.97
N THR A 621 -9.63 3.64 -15.24
CA THR A 621 -10.54 2.52 -15.51
C THR A 621 -11.31 2.16 -14.23
N ASN A 622 -10.64 2.07 -13.05
CA ASN A 622 -11.30 1.85 -11.77
C ASN A 622 -12.38 2.92 -11.52
N ARG A 623 -12.07 4.19 -11.79
CA ARG A 623 -13.03 5.28 -11.61
C ARG A 623 -14.27 5.11 -12.47
N LEU A 624 -14.13 4.73 -13.74
CA LEU A 624 -15.28 4.48 -14.63
C LEU A 624 -16.16 3.34 -14.11
N GLN A 625 -15.55 2.32 -13.46
CA GLN A 625 -16.34 1.25 -12.84
C GLN A 625 -17.05 1.75 -11.57
N TYR A 626 -16.36 2.44 -10.68
CA TYR A 626 -16.89 2.81 -9.37
C TYR A 626 -17.95 3.92 -9.44
N VAL A 627 -17.65 5.00 -10.18
CA VAL A 627 -18.49 6.20 -10.19
C VAL A 627 -19.62 6.10 -11.20
N GLU A 628 -19.31 5.67 -12.42
CA GLU A 628 -20.27 5.69 -13.52
C GLU A 628 -21.09 4.39 -13.58
N PHE A 629 -20.47 3.21 -13.38
CA PHE A 629 -21.16 1.93 -13.57
C PHE A 629 -21.84 1.43 -12.29
N PHE A 630 -21.09 1.31 -11.18
CA PHE A 630 -21.64 0.79 -9.92
C PHE A 630 -22.74 1.68 -9.34
N SER A 631 -22.66 3.00 -9.54
CA SER A 631 -23.69 3.94 -9.12
C SER A 631 -25.09 3.64 -9.71
N LYS A 632 -25.18 2.81 -10.75
CA LYS A 632 -26.47 2.49 -11.40
C LYS A 632 -27.23 1.36 -10.72
N PHE A 633 -26.54 0.41 -10.10
CA PHE A 633 -27.18 -0.81 -9.59
C PHE A 633 -26.59 -1.36 -8.30
N TYR A 634 -25.38 -0.96 -7.92
CA TYR A 634 -24.62 -1.62 -6.88
C TYR A 634 -24.73 -0.88 -5.55
N ASN A 635 -25.20 -1.56 -4.51
CA ASN A 635 -25.32 -0.99 -3.16
C ASN A 635 -24.09 -1.32 -2.30
N GLY A 636 -23.53 -2.51 -2.43
CA GLY A 636 -22.39 -2.95 -1.66
C GLY A 636 -22.71 -3.26 -0.19
N GLY A 637 -21.69 -3.28 0.65
CA GLY A 637 -21.83 -3.49 2.10
C GLY A 637 -21.71 -4.95 2.56
N GLY A 638 -21.42 -5.89 1.65
CA GLY A 638 -21.14 -7.29 2.01
C GLY A 638 -19.86 -7.43 2.83
N LYS A 639 -19.85 -8.36 3.78
CA LYS A 639 -18.70 -8.72 4.61
C LYS A 639 -17.90 -9.85 3.95
N LYS A 640 -16.56 -9.74 3.99
CA LYS A 640 -15.70 -10.77 3.42
C LYS A 640 -15.78 -12.06 4.22
N PHE A 641 -15.92 -13.20 3.53
CA PHE A 641 -15.80 -14.50 4.14
C PHE A 641 -14.37 -14.76 4.61
N THR A 642 -14.18 -14.86 5.92
CA THR A 642 -12.89 -15.11 6.57
C THR A 642 -12.97 -16.41 7.36
N PRO A 643 -12.79 -17.57 6.68
CA PRO A 643 -12.84 -18.85 7.37
C PRO A 643 -11.70 -19.00 8.37
N LEU A 644 -11.95 -19.78 9.43
CA LEU A 644 -10.90 -20.23 10.34
C LEU A 644 -9.96 -21.17 9.56
N LYS A 645 -8.81 -20.64 9.15
CA LYS A 645 -7.83 -21.31 8.31
C LYS A 645 -6.44 -21.15 8.90
N ALA A 646 -5.55 -22.10 8.66
CA ALA A 646 -4.15 -21.97 8.98
C ALA A 646 -3.48 -20.97 8.01
N ASN A 647 -3.46 -19.69 8.39
CA ASN A 647 -2.88 -18.64 7.57
C ASN A 647 -1.36 -18.58 7.77
N SER A 648 -0.59 -19.07 6.79
CA SER A 648 0.86 -18.91 6.76
C SER A 648 1.28 -17.94 5.65
N LYS A 649 2.21 -17.04 5.96
CA LYS A 649 2.80 -16.12 4.98
C LYS A 649 3.93 -16.79 4.19
N THR A 650 4.66 -17.71 4.81
CA THR A 650 5.90 -18.30 4.27
C THR A 650 5.67 -19.68 3.70
N PHE A 651 4.77 -20.47 4.31
CA PHE A 651 4.52 -21.87 3.95
C PHE A 651 3.15 -22.04 3.29
N LYS A 652 3.02 -23.13 2.51
CA LYS A 652 1.76 -23.60 1.96
C LYS A 652 1.50 -25.01 2.45
N PHE A 653 0.35 -25.23 3.05
CA PHE A 653 -0.01 -26.57 3.51
C PHE A 653 -0.57 -27.40 2.36
N LYS A 654 -0.09 -28.66 2.20
CA LYS A 654 -0.54 -29.57 1.12
C LYS A 654 -2.05 -29.81 1.13
N GLU A 655 -2.69 -29.76 2.30
CA GLU A 655 -4.14 -29.90 2.43
C GLU A 655 -4.94 -28.73 1.83
N GLU A 656 -4.32 -27.55 1.63
CA GLU A 656 -4.94 -26.41 0.93
C GLU A 656 -5.16 -26.70 -0.56
N ILE A 657 -4.36 -27.57 -1.17
CA ILE A 657 -4.41 -27.88 -2.60
C ILE A 657 -5.68 -28.65 -2.98
N SER A 658 -6.22 -29.44 -2.04
CA SER A 658 -7.41 -30.26 -2.28
C SER A 658 -8.74 -29.50 -2.23
N ASN A 659 -8.74 -28.23 -1.83
CA ASN A 659 -9.92 -27.40 -1.60
C ASN A 659 -10.01 -26.18 -2.54
N GLY A 660 -9.10 -26.05 -3.52
CA GLY A 660 -9.06 -24.97 -4.51
C GLY A 660 -9.99 -25.20 -5.71
#